data_2af0fed03877ff2c4c6509f9527eaa53
#
_entry.id   2af0fed03877ff2c4c6509f9527eaa53
#
_cell.length_a   1.000
_cell.length_b   1.000
_cell.length_c   1.000
_cell.angle_alpha   90.00
_cell.angle_beta   90.00
_cell.angle_gamma   90.00
#
_symmetry.space_group_name_H-M   'P 1'
#
loop_
_entity.id
_entity.type
_entity.pdbx_description
1 polymer ?
#
loop_
_entity_poly.entity_id
_entity_poly.type
_entity_poly.pdbx_seq_one_letter_code
_entity_poly.pdbx_strand_id
1 'polypeptide(L)'
;MFSTRLFAIPLMAVGLIISVATAKAESSTAAAEGVLQRLMPHLAPQFNLALIDRQDSKDYFRVTGTRGHIRVEAATQPTALYGVNWYLKYVAHLQVSPNGFQLGAANLVLPAPQNPIERPALYRWRYALNENVDGYSAPYWDEKRWQHEIDILALSGINSILIERGMDLVLYQTFRDFGYSDEAIRSWIVQPAHQNWQLMGNMCCFEAPISTELLQKRSESTKKLIGMLRSLGITPVLPGYYGIVPADFATLNPGAHVITQGDWNGFSRPGWLDPRDPYFDKLAASFYRHQHALYGDSAIYDMEIFQEGGAAGDVPVPAAAKKVQDALKRAHPGAFWMLLGWQQNPTQELLSSIDTSHVLIAEIEQGRVPREDRDREFRGAFWLYGGLWEFGGRTTLGAPLYDYAVRLPKMAARSGSRIVGTALFTEGLDTNPLAFDLYTEMAWHPDPVDLSEWTDSYTVRRYGADDPHARRAWQILLKTAYGYRADGNLDHGERDAAHDSLFNSQPSLTSTHAATWSPDLLRYNPTDLSPALTELLHVAPELRSTETYRYDLVDVARQVMANDSRRLLPLIKQAYESKDKVAFASLTKQWMHDMQLQNDLLQTSPFFLLGKWLSFVPPWASSPAELDRLNYDARSILTTWGDRKASEFGLHEYGNRDWGDLTSDYYMPRWQMYFDSLSDSLATGEAPKSIDWYAFGDRWNHSHKAYSATPQGDSYTVALAIARTLHLLPSESLKPKRGNHDNGRFSLDCR
;
A
#
# COMPACT_ATOMS: atom_id res chain seq x y z
N MET A 1 72.88 64.30 -7.81
CA MET A 1 73.77 63.54 -6.94
C MET A 1 72.96 63.19 -5.70
N PHE A 2 72.69 62.05 -5.45
CA PHE A 2 72.22 61.25 -4.36
C PHE A 2 71.18 60.20 -4.92
N SER A 3 71.72 58.98 -5.01
CA SER A 3 71.05 57.75 -5.39
C SER A 3 70.33 57.22 -4.17
N THR A 4 68.99 57.02 -4.28
CA THR A 4 68.20 56.31 -3.28
C THR A 4 67.86 54.94 -3.80
N ARG A 5 68.50 53.92 -3.22
CA ARG A 5 68.17 52.50 -3.47
C ARG A 5 66.96 52.12 -2.66
N LEU A 6 65.88 51.67 -3.34
CA LEU A 6 64.75 51.00 -2.71
C LEU A 6 65.10 49.54 -2.50
N PHE A 7 64.97 49.09 -1.23
CA PHE A 7 65.01 47.65 -0.87
C PHE A 7 63.62 47.06 -1.11
N ALA A 8 63.53 46.06 -1.96
CA ALA A 8 62.34 45.23 -2.12
C ALA A 8 62.42 44.06 -1.09
N ILE A 9 61.42 43.93 -0.22
CA ILE A 9 61.21 42.80 0.68
C ILE A 9 60.32 41.79 -0.02
N PRO A 10 60.68 40.51 -0.18
CA PRO A 10 59.77 39.52 -0.77
C PRO A 10 58.78 39.03 0.33
N LEU A 11 57.48 39.25 0.08
CA LEU A 11 56.39 38.62 0.82
C LEU A 11 56.36 37.12 0.47
N MET A 12 56.80 36.24 1.41
CA MET A 12 56.51 34.82 1.37
C MET A 12 55.03 34.59 1.70
N ALA A 13 54.21 34.30 0.72
CA ALA A 13 52.86 33.76 0.93
C ALA A 13 52.99 32.27 1.32
N VAL A 14 52.83 31.98 2.60
CA VAL A 14 52.67 30.60 3.10
C VAL A 14 51.24 30.18 2.75
N GLY A 15 51.09 29.47 1.64
CA GLY A 15 49.86 28.78 1.28
C GLY A 15 49.61 27.63 2.22
N LEU A 16 48.67 27.81 3.17
CA LEU A 16 48.14 26.71 3.97
C LEU A 16 47.27 25.84 3.07
N ILE A 17 47.81 24.76 2.53
CA ILE A 17 47.04 23.72 1.86
C ILE A 17 46.33 22.95 2.97
N ILE A 18 45.05 23.33 3.26
CA ILE A 18 44.15 22.51 4.04
C ILE A 18 43.75 21.32 3.15
N SER A 19 44.48 20.23 3.33
CA SER A 19 44.08 18.93 2.78
C SER A 19 42.85 18.49 3.55
N VAL A 20 41.67 18.76 2.99
CA VAL A 20 40.43 18.13 3.45
C VAL A 20 40.56 16.66 3.05
N ALA A 21 41.09 15.86 3.96
CA ALA A 21 40.93 14.41 3.86
C ALA A 21 39.44 14.12 3.99
N THR A 22 38.76 13.94 2.87
CA THR A 22 37.48 13.25 2.84
C THR A 22 37.77 11.85 3.35
N ALA A 23 37.53 11.62 4.64
CA ALA A 23 37.43 10.28 5.16
C ALA A 23 36.34 9.58 4.32
N LYS A 24 36.74 8.66 3.44
CA LYS A 24 35.83 7.69 2.83
C LYS A 24 35.19 6.98 4.00
N ALA A 25 33.94 7.30 4.31
CA ALA A 25 33.17 6.52 5.25
C ALA A 25 33.20 5.08 4.68
N GLU A 26 33.81 4.16 5.42
CA GLU A 26 33.68 2.74 5.11
C GLU A 26 32.17 2.48 5.00
N SER A 27 31.72 2.08 3.83
CA SER A 27 30.31 1.82 3.57
C SER A 27 29.90 0.60 4.38
N SER A 28 29.29 0.84 5.54
CA SER A 28 28.89 -0.20 6.48
C SER A 28 27.72 -1.00 5.93
N THR A 29 27.76 -2.33 6.04
CA THR A 29 26.65 -3.25 5.77
C THR A 29 25.75 -3.47 6.99
N ALA A 30 26.08 -2.87 8.13
CA ALA A 30 25.47 -3.17 9.42
C ALA A 30 23.93 -3.00 9.43
N ALA A 31 23.38 -2.00 8.73
CA ALA A 31 21.94 -1.82 8.68
C ALA A 31 21.26 -2.94 7.86
N ALA A 32 21.86 -3.35 6.74
CA ALA A 32 21.38 -4.47 5.93
C ALA A 32 21.50 -5.81 6.67
N GLU A 33 22.59 -6.04 7.38
CA GLU A 33 22.77 -7.22 8.25
C GLU A 33 21.69 -7.24 9.35
N GLY A 34 21.37 -6.08 9.92
CA GLY A 34 20.26 -5.93 10.87
C GLY A 34 18.90 -6.33 10.29
N VAL A 35 18.63 -6.02 9.02
CA VAL A 35 17.42 -6.48 8.31
C VAL A 35 17.38 -8.01 8.26
N LEU A 36 18.47 -8.66 7.83
CA LEU A 36 18.55 -10.11 7.77
C LEU A 36 18.35 -10.75 9.14
N GLN A 37 18.95 -10.17 10.18
CA GLN A 37 18.83 -10.67 11.55
C GLN A 37 17.39 -10.57 12.08
N ARG A 38 16.62 -9.53 11.69
CA ARG A 38 15.24 -9.38 12.11
C ARG A 38 14.27 -10.28 11.33
N LEU A 39 14.47 -10.39 10.01
CA LEU A 39 13.57 -11.18 9.15
C LEU A 39 13.86 -12.67 9.19
N MET A 40 15.13 -13.08 9.27
CA MET A 40 15.54 -14.47 9.14
C MET A 40 16.73 -14.82 10.05
N PRO A 41 16.58 -14.74 11.40
CA PRO A 41 17.70 -14.83 12.34
C PRO A 41 18.50 -16.13 12.25
N HIS A 42 17.88 -17.25 11.89
CA HIS A 42 18.58 -18.55 11.74
C HIS A 42 19.36 -18.68 10.41
N LEU A 43 19.03 -17.88 9.39
CA LEU A 43 19.73 -17.86 8.10
C LEU A 43 20.74 -16.71 8.01
N ALA A 44 20.53 -15.60 8.70
CA ALA A 44 21.37 -14.41 8.65
C ALA A 44 22.86 -14.69 8.83
N PRO A 45 23.32 -15.56 9.77
CA PRO A 45 24.74 -15.86 9.93
C PRO A 45 25.41 -16.53 8.73
N GLN A 46 24.65 -17.07 7.79
CA GLN A 46 25.18 -17.74 6.59
C GLN A 46 25.43 -16.74 5.45
N PHE A 47 25.03 -15.48 5.59
CA PHE A 47 25.28 -14.42 4.60
C PHE A 47 26.47 -13.53 5.01
N ASN A 48 27.29 -13.19 4.03
CA ASN A 48 28.34 -12.19 4.12
C ASN A 48 28.07 -11.09 3.10
N LEU A 49 27.67 -9.91 3.56
CA LEU A 49 27.39 -8.76 2.71
C LEU A 49 28.66 -7.92 2.52
N ALA A 50 28.86 -7.40 1.32
CA ALA A 50 29.95 -6.48 1.01
C ALA A 50 29.50 -5.38 0.06
N LEU A 51 29.76 -4.12 0.39
CA LEU A 51 29.56 -3.01 -0.53
C LEU A 51 30.81 -2.78 -1.35
N ILE A 52 30.65 -2.65 -2.67
CA ILE A 52 31.74 -2.49 -3.62
C ILE A 52 31.52 -1.25 -4.47
N ASP A 53 32.57 -0.49 -4.66
CA ASP A 53 32.56 0.70 -5.51
C ASP A 53 32.73 0.29 -6.96
N ARG A 54 31.82 0.73 -7.87
CA ARG A 54 31.93 0.51 -9.31
C ARG A 54 32.21 1.80 -10.03
N GLN A 55 33.12 1.73 -11.02
CA GLN A 55 33.46 2.87 -11.85
C GLN A 55 32.33 3.30 -12.80
N ASP A 56 31.39 2.38 -13.14
CA ASP A 56 30.27 2.64 -14.07
C ASP A 56 29.01 3.20 -13.38
N SER A 57 29.06 3.48 -12.08
CA SER A 57 27.98 4.03 -11.24
C SER A 57 26.63 3.30 -11.34
N LYS A 58 26.57 2.13 -12.00
CA LYS A 58 25.37 1.31 -12.07
C LYS A 58 25.21 0.47 -10.82
N ASP A 59 24.01 0.47 -10.28
CA ASP A 59 23.67 -0.40 -9.16
C ASP A 59 23.59 -1.86 -9.63
N TYR A 60 24.13 -2.80 -8.87
CA TYR A 60 24.11 -4.23 -9.21
C TYR A 60 24.38 -5.08 -7.98
N PHE A 61 24.05 -6.37 -8.04
CA PHE A 61 24.49 -7.35 -7.08
C PHE A 61 25.20 -8.54 -7.73
N ARG A 62 26.06 -9.18 -6.97
CA ARG A 62 26.71 -10.44 -7.29
C ARG A 62 26.60 -11.40 -6.12
N VAL A 63 26.09 -12.64 -6.37
CA VAL A 63 25.99 -13.68 -5.37
C VAL A 63 26.97 -14.82 -5.72
N THR A 64 27.79 -15.19 -4.75
CA THR A 64 28.76 -16.30 -4.83
C THR A 64 28.76 -17.05 -3.49
N GLY A 65 29.58 -18.07 -3.35
CA GLY A 65 29.82 -18.71 -2.05
C GLY A 65 29.82 -20.23 -2.12
N THR A 66 29.89 -20.80 -0.93
CA THR A 66 29.83 -22.25 -0.71
C THR A 66 28.67 -22.57 0.22
N ARG A 67 28.35 -23.85 0.38
CA ARG A 67 27.26 -24.28 1.25
C ARG A 67 27.40 -23.69 2.66
N GLY A 68 26.38 -22.98 3.14
CA GLY A 68 26.36 -22.31 4.43
C GLY A 68 27.17 -21.00 4.53
N HIS A 69 27.80 -20.56 3.44
CA HIS A 69 28.61 -19.34 3.38
C HIS A 69 28.34 -18.60 2.07
N ILE A 70 27.28 -17.81 2.04
CA ILE A 70 26.84 -17.09 0.86
C ILE A 70 27.35 -15.65 0.93
N ARG A 71 28.10 -15.23 -0.09
CA ARG A 71 28.62 -13.88 -0.23
C ARG A 71 27.78 -13.10 -1.22
N VAL A 72 27.30 -11.92 -0.80
CA VAL A 72 26.58 -10.98 -1.65
C VAL A 72 27.34 -9.67 -1.71
N GLU A 73 27.79 -9.30 -2.90
CA GLU A 73 28.48 -8.04 -3.21
C GLU A 73 27.51 -7.14 -3.99
N ALA A 74 27.41 -5.86 -3.63
CA ALA A 74 26.51 -4.90 -4.29
C ALA A 74 27.03 -3.47 -4.18
N ALA A 75 26.47 -2.55 -4.97
CA ALA A 75 26.83 -1.13 -4.90
C ALA A 75 26.14 -0.40 -3.74
N THR A 76 24.94 -0.86 -3.32
CA THR A 76 24.14 -0.25 -2.25
C THR A 76 23.58 -1.30 -1.30
N GLN A 77 23.17 -0.90 -0.08
CA GLN A 77 22.58 -1.83 0.88
C GLN A 77 21.22 -2.41 0.40
N PRO A 78 20.27 -1.63 -0.17
CA PRO A 78 19.04 -2.21 -0.72
C PRO A 78 19.33 -3.22 -1.83
N THR A 79 20.34 -2.99 -2.65
CA THR A 79 20.71 -3.92 -3.71
C THR A 79 21.39 -5.17 -3.18
N ALA A 80 22.20 -5.06 -2.10
CA ALA A 80 22.74 -6.22 -1.40
C ALA A 80 21.62 -7.10 -0.81
N LEU A 81 20.63 -6.47 -0.16
CA LEU A 81 19.45 -7.15 0.36
C LEU A 81 18.64 -7.82 -0.76
N TYR A 82 18.47 -7.15 -1.91
CA TYR A 82 17.82 -7.79 -3.03
C TYR A 82 18.61 -8.97 -3.62
N GLY A 83 19.93 -8.89 -3.62
CA GLY A 83 20.80 -10.04 -3.96
C GLY A 83 20.55 -11.24 -3.04
N VAL A 84 20.37 -10.99 -1.73
CA VAL A 84 19.91 -12.04 -0.80
C VAL A 84 18.53 -12.56 -1.18
N ASN A 85 17.57 -11.66 -1.44
CA ASN A 85 16.20 -12.06 -1.84
C ASN A 85 16.21 -12.89 -3.12
N TRP A 86 16.97 -12.48 -4.14
CA TRP A 86 17.14 -13.24 -5.37
C TRP A 86 17.68 -14.66 -5.11
N TYR A 87 18.71 -14.76 -4.27
CA TYR A 87 19.27 -16.03 -3.87
C TYR A 87 18.25 -16.92 -3.13
N LEU A 88 17.48 -16.33 -2.19
CA LEU A 88 16.42 -17.06 -1.49
C LEU A 88 15.41 -17.64 -2.48
N LYS A 89 14.93 -16.82 -3.44
CA LYS A 89 13.94 -17.22 -4.44
C LYS A 89 14.42 -18.33 -5.38
N TYR A 90 15.61 -18.14 -5.98
CA TYR A 90 16.03 -18.92 -7.15
C TYR A 90 17.08 -19.99 -6.87
N VAL A 91 17.68 -19.97 -5.68
CA VAL A 91 18.70 -20.97 -5.29
C VAL A 91 18.24 -21.79 -4.09
N ALA A 92 17.72 -21.12 -3.07
CA ALA A 92 17.30 -21.78 -1.83
C ALA A 92 15.81 -22.19 -1.84
N HIS A 93 15.01 -21.67 -2.79
CA HIS A 93 13.56 -21.86 -2.89
C HIS A 93 12.81 -21.47 -1.61
N LEU A 94 13.17 -20.29 -1.05
CA LEU A 94 12.59 -19.72 0.14
C LEU A 94 11.86 -18.42 -0.21
N GLN A 95 10.90 -18.03 0.62
CA GLN A 95 10.08 -16.83 0.41
C GLN A 95 9.99 -15.98 1.68
N VAL A 96 10.27 -14.68 1.52
CA VAL A 96 9.87 -13.62 2.44
C VAL A 96 8.84 -12.75 1.74
N SER A 97 7.68 -12.54 2.35
CA SER A 97 6.63 -11.71 1.78
C SER A 97 5.90 -10.91 2.86
N PRO A 98 5.15 -9.85 2.52
CA PRO A 98 4.32 -9.14 3.50
C PRO A 98 3.36 -10.06 4.27
N ASN A 99 2.96 -11.18 3.66
CA ASN A 99 1.91 -12.09 4.14
C ASN A 99 2.43 -13.44 4.62
N GLY A 100 3.57 -13.46 5.26
CA GLY A 100 4.15 -14.67 5.82
C GLY A 100 5.45 -15.10 5.17
N PHE A 101 6.18 -15.94 5.88
CA PHE A 101 7.50 -16.40 5.52
C PHE A 101 7.52 -17.90 5.34
N GLN A 102 8.25 -18.34 4.30
CA GLN A 102 8.65 -19.74 4.12
C GLN A 102 10.18 -19.76 4.11
N LEU A 103 10.80 -20.07 5.25
CA LEU A 103 12.26 -20.02 5.46
C LEU A 103 12.89 -21.39 5.69
N GLY A 104 12.14 -22.46 5.43
CA GLY A 104 12.60 -23.84 5.64
C GLY A 104 12.75 -24.20 7.13
N ALA A 105 13.46 -25.30 7.39
CA ALA A 105 13.68 -25.77 8.75
C ALA A 105 14.72 -24.88 9.49
N ALA A 106 14.61 -24.80 10.82
CA ALA A 106 15.47 -23.97 11.65
C ALA A 106 16.96 -24.33 11.55
N ASN A 107 17.31 -25.54 11.14
CA ASN A 107 18.68 -26.02 10.93
C ASN A 107 19.11 -26.05 9.46
N LEU A 108 18.37 -25.36 8.58
CA LEU A 108 18.68 -25.32 7.15
C LEU A 108 20.08 -24.75 6.91
N VAL A 109 20.89 -25.49 6.17
CA VAL A 109 22.17 -25.02 5.64
C VAL A 109 21.96 -24.63 4.18
N LEU A 110 22.15 -23.35 3.89
CA LEU A 110 21.90 -22.75 2.57
C LEU A 110 22.77 -23.43 1.49
N PRO A 111 22.23 -23.82 0.32
CA PRO A 111 22.98 -24.44 -0.75
C PRO A 111 23.94 -23.44 -1.43
N ALA A 112 25.05 -23.92 -1.97
CA ALA A 112 25.92 -23.08 -2.80
C ALA A 112 25.22 -22.72 -4.12
N PRO A 113 25.34 -21.49 -4.64
CA PRO A 113 24.93 -21.19 -6.00
C PRO A 113 25.80 -22.00 -6.97
N GLN A 114 25.20 -22.60 -8.00
CA GLN A 114 25.94 -23.42 -8.98
C GLN A 114 26.94 -22.59 -9.79
N ASN A 115 26.61 -21.36 -10.09
CA ASN A 115 27.44 -20.36 -10.77
C ASN A 115 27.29 -19.01 -10.08
N PRO A 116 28.26 -18.09 -10.22
CA PRO A 116 28.05 -16.70 -9.82
C PRO A 116 26.80 -16.10 -10.46
N ILE A 117 25.98 -15.46 -9.65
CA ILE A 117 24.75 -14.77 -10.11
C ILE A 117 25.06 -13.28 -10.13
N GLU A 118 24.94 -12.65 -11.28
CA GLU A 118 25.12 -11.20 -11.43
C GLU A 118 23.90 -10.58 -12.08
N ARG A 119 23.38 -9.50 -11.49
CA ARG A 119 22.25 -8.75 -12.03
C ARG A 119 22.48 -7.26 -11.85
N PRO A 120 22.45 -6.46 -12.93
CA PRO A 120 22.35 -5.00 -12.83
C PRO A 120 20.93 -4.58 -12.48
N ALA A 121 20.78 -3.55 -11.68
CA ALA A 121 19.53 -2.83 -11.59
C ALA A 121 19.32 -2.05 -12.87
N LEU A 122 18.15 -2.20 -13.49
CA LEU A 122 17.85 -1.55 -14.78
C LEU A 122 17.51 -0.08 -14.60
N TYR A 123 16.97 0.28 -13.42
CA TYR A 123 16.44 1.59 -13.12
C TYR A 123 17.11 2.21 -11.91
N ARG A 124 17.25 3.55 -11.96
CA ARG A 124 17.79 4.33 -10.85
C ARG A 124 16.90 4.27 -9.62
N TRP A 125 15.58 4.38 -9.79
CA TRP A 125 14.60 4.44 -8.70
C TRP A 125 13.75 3.18 -8.65
N ARG A 126 13.64 2.63 -7.47
CA ARG A 126 12.71 1.55 -7.10
C ARG A 126 11.90 2.10 -5.94
N TYR A 127 10.80 2.72 -6.30
CA TYR A 127 9.97 3.52 -5.42
C TYR A 127 8.86 2.68 -4.82
N ALA A 128 8.46 2.99 -3.59
CA ALA A 128 7.32 2.36 -2.94
C ALA A 128 6.48 3.37 -2.16
N LEU A 129 5.22 3.00 -2.01
CA LEU A 129 4.11 3.65 -1.35
C LEU A 129 3.52 4.79 -2.19
N ASN A 130 2.24 5.05 -1.98
CA ASN A 130 1.53 6.18 -2.55
C ASN A 130 0.98 7.08 -1.42
N GLU A 131 0.36 8.16 -1.81
CA GLU A 131 -0.12 9.19 -0.91
C GLU A 131 -1.20 8.67 0.06
N ASN A 132 -1.99 7.66 -0.32
CA ASN A 132 -3.13 7.18 0.47
C ASN A 132 -2.77 6.05 1.45
N VAL A 133 -1.59 5.46 1.31
CA VAL A 133 -1.23 4.23 2.06
C VAL A 133 -1.16 4.45 3.56
N ASP A 134 -0.67 5.60 4.02
CA ASP A 134 -0.62 5.89 5.47
C ASP A 134 -2.06 5.94 6.05
N GLY A 135 -3.03 6.48 5.32
CA GLY A 135 -4.44 6.52 5.72
C GLY A 135 -5.12 5.14 5.70
N TYR A 136 -5.00 4.40 4.61
CA TYR A 136 -5.71 3.12 4.45
C TYR A 136 -5.05 1.92 5.11
N SER A 137 -3.74 1.95 5.38
CA SER A 137 -3.03 0.80 5.93
C SER A 137 -2.29 1.10 7.24
N ALA A 138 -1.70 2.28 7.39
CA ALA A 138 -0.69 2.52 8.40
C ALA A 138 -0.89 3.76 9.32
N PRO A 139 -2.09 4.36 9.49
CA PRO A 139 -2.22 5.65 10.19
C PRO A 139 -1.76 5.58 11.65
N TYR A 140 -1.91 4.41 12.27
CA TYR A 140 -1.61 4.14 13.67
C TYR A 140 -0.50 3.12 13.90
N TRP A 141 0.20 2.65 12.86
CA TRP A 141 1.29 1.70 13.07
C TRP A 141 2.36 2.26 14.00
N ASP A 142 2.84 1.42 14.91
CA ASP A 142 3.98 1.71 15.76
C ASP A 142 5.32 1.57 15.02
N GLU A 143 6.41 1.95 15.67
CA GLU A 143 7.75 1.89 15.10
C GLU A 143 8.17 0.46 14.72
N LYS A 144 7.74 -0.55 15.50
CA LYS A 144 8.08 -1.95 15.24
C LYS A 144 7.40 -2.47 13.98
N ARG A 145 6.12 -2.12 13.77
CA ARG A 145 5.40 -2.51 12.55
C ARG A 145 5.97 -1.80 11.32
N TRP A 146 6.28 -0.50 11.43
CA TRP A 146 6.95 0.23 10.37
C TRP A 146 8.34 -0.32 10.07
N GLN A 147 9.14 -0.67 11.08
CA GLN A 147 10.45 -1.29 10.86
C GLN A 147 10.33 -2.59 10.08
N HIS A 148 9.34 -3.42 10.42
CA HIS A 148 9.08 -4.66 9.69
C HIS A 148 8.75 -4.39 8.21
N GLU A 149 7.91 -3.39 7.93
CA GLU A 149 7.57 -3.00 6.56
C GLU A 149 8.80 -2.49 5.79
N ILE A 150 9.58 -1.60 6.40
CA ILE A 150 10.83 -1.09 5.81
C ILE A 150 11.81 -2.24 5.54
N ASP A 151 11.92 -3.22 6.43
CA ASP A 151 12.78 -4.38 6.25
C ASP A 151 12.37 -5.22 5.03
N ILE A 152 11.07 -5.45 4.84
CA ILE A 152 10.52 -6.17 3.67
C ILE A 152 10.76 -5.38 2.39
N LEU A 153 10.47 -4.08 2.39
CA LEU A 153 10.70 -3.21 1.23
C LEU A 153 12.19 -3.15 0.86
N ALA A 154 13.07 -3.03 1.86
CA ALA A 154 14.52 -3.03 1.65
C ALA A 154 15.02 -4.38 1.10
N LEU A 155 14.53 -5.51 1.63
CA LEU A 155 14.84 -6.85 1.11
C LEU A 155 14.33 -7.03 -0.34
N SER A 156 13.26 -6.32 -0.70
CA SER A 156 12.70 -6.29 -2.06
C SER A 156 13.43 -5.30 -2.99
N GLY A 157 14.52 -4.68 -2.52
CA GLY A 157 15.38 -3.81 -3.32
C GLY A 157 14.86 -2.38 -3.50
N ILE A 158 13.82 -1.98 -2.77
CA ILE A 158 13.29 -0.61 -2.78
C ILE A 158 14.35 0.35 -2.25
N ASN A 159 14.53 1.49 -2.93
CA ASN A 159 15.53 2.50 -2.58
C ASN A 159 14.98 3.92 -2.44
N SER A 160 13.67 4.10 -2.56
CA SER A 160 12.97 5.36 -2.25
C SER A 160 11.56 5.06 -1.75
N ILE A 161 11.16 5.73 -0.66
CA ILE A 161 9.89 5.48 0.04
C ILE A 161 9.25 6.82 0.43
N LEU A 162 7.95 6.99 0.12
CA LEU A 162 7.17 8.14 0.54
C LEU A 162 6.89 8.10 2.05
N ILE A 163 7.10 9.23 2.71
CA ILE A 163 6.81 9.43 4.14
C ILE A 163 6.02 10.74 4.31
N GLU A 164 4.74 10.62 4.47
CA GLU A 164 3.83 11.77 4.67
C GLU A 164 3.51 12.05 6.14
N ARG A 165 3.47 10.99 6.98
CA ARG A 165 3.17 11.15 8.40
C ARG A 165 4.15 12.11 9.08
N GLY A 166 3.63 12.90 10.03
CA GLY A 166 4.42 13.92 10.74
C GLY A 166 4.48 15.27 10.01
N MET A 167 3.98 15.39 8.77
CA MET A 167 3.86 16.68 8.09
C MET A 167 2.80 17.57 8.74
N ASP A 168 1.86 17.01 9.49
CA ASP A 168 0.93 17.68 10.38
C ASP A 168 1.64 18.66 11.34
N LEU A 169 2.73 18.26 11.97
CA LEU A 169 3.53 19.17 12.83
C LEU A 169 4.24 20.25 12.01
N VAL A 170 4.71 19.95 10.80
CA VAL A 170 5.30 20.96 9.91
C VAL A 170 4.27 22.03 9.54
N LEU A 171 3.07 21.61 9.14
CA LEU A 171 1.96 22.53 8.85
C LEU A 171 1.58 23.35 10.08
N TYR A 172 1.43 22.70 11.25
CA TYR A 172 1.15 23.39 12.50
C TYR A 172 2.18 24.48 12.79
N GLN A 173 3.48 24.18 12.76
CA GLN A 173 4.54 25.14 13.01
C GLN A 173 4.55 26.26 11.96
N THR A 174 4.36 25.93 10.69
CA THR A 174 4.30 26.88 9.59
C THR A 174 3.20 27.91 9.81
N PHE A 175 1.98 27.49 10.06
CA PHE A 175 0.86 28.44 10.21
C PHE A 175 0.89 29.20 11.54
N ARG A 176 1.55 28.69 12.57
CA ARG A 176 1.86 29.47 13.78
C ARG A 176 2.72 30.71 13.47
N ASP A 177 3.66 30.60 12.52
CA ASP A 177 4.47 31.75 12.06
C ASP A 177 3.65 32.81 11.32
N PHE A 178 2.44 32.47 10.83
CA PHE A 178 1.54 33.38 10.10
C PHE A 178 0.32 33.83 10.91
N GLY A 179 0.42 33.79 12.24
CA GLY A 179 -0.54 34.41 13.14
C GLY A 179 -1.71 33.53 13.59
N TYR A 180 -1.77 32.26 13.17
CA TYR A 180 -2.80 31.35 13.67
C TYR A 180 -2.59 31.01 15.15
N SER A 181 -3.68 31.00 15.91
CA SER A 181 -3.67 30.47 17.28
C SER A 181 -3.42 28.98 17.32
N ASP A 182 -3.00 28.45 18.46
CA ASP A 182 -2.86 26.99 18.68
C ASP A 182 -4.16 26.23 18.34
N GLU A 183 -5.27 26.71 18.90
CA GLU A 183 -6.58 26.09 18.70
C GLU A 183 -7.04 26.14 17.23
N ALA A 184 -6.86 27.28 16.55
CA ALA A 184 -7.30 27.45 15.18
C ALA A 184 -6.61 26.48 14.23
N ILE A 185 -5.28 26.33 14.34
CA ILE A 185 -4.58 25.44 13.43
C ILE A 185 -4.79 23.96 13.77
N ARG A 186 -4.92 23.58 15.05
CA ARG A 186 -5.27 22.21 15.44
C ARG A 186 -6.68 21.83 14.97
N SER A 187 -7.60 22.81 14.90
CA SER A 187 -8.95 22.62 14.36
C SER A 187 -9.00 22.53 12.83
N TRP A 188 -7.94 22.93 12.14
CA TRP A 188 -7.82 22.79 10.69
C TRP A 188 -7.16 21.47 10.27
N ILE A 189 -6.25 20.92 11.09
CA ILE A 189 -5.56 19.65 10.82
C ILE A 189 -6.51 18.49 11.12
N VAL A 190 -6.62 17.55 10.17
CA VAL A 190 -7.45 16.35 10.30
C VAL A 190 -6.78 15.26 11.14
N GLN A 191 -7.55 14.23 11.53
CA GLN A 191 -7.03 13.08 12.26
C GLN A 191 -6.17 12.15 11.36
N PRO A 192 -5.33 11.27 11.94
CA PRO A 192 -4.31 10.52 11.21
C PRO A 192 -4.80 9.69 10.03
N ALA A 193 -5.95 9.01 10.10
CA ALA A 193 -6.42 8.19 9.00
C ALA A 193 -6.89 8.99 7.77
N HIS A 194 -7.09 10.31 7.91
CA HIS A 194 -7.55 11.19 6.84
C HIS A 194 -6.50 12.23 6.41
N GLN A 195 -5.31 12.23 7.02
CA GLN A 195 -4.30 13.26 6.83
C GLN A 195 -3.79 13.38 5.40
N ASN A 196 -3.66 12.26 4.69
CA ASN A 196 -3.18 12.21 3.32
C ASN A 196 -4.01 13.08 2.38
N TRP A 197 -5.35 13.03 2.50
CA TRP A 197 -6.24 13.87 1.70
C TRP A 197 -6.15 15.36 2.04
N GLN A 198 -5.77 15.71 3.27
CA GLN A 198 -5.45 17.09 3.58
C GLN A 198 -4.15 17.54 2.91
N LEU A 199 -3.10 16.72 2.94
CA LEU A 199 -1.82 17.02 2.29
C LEU A 199 -1.99 17.19 0.77
N MET A 200 -2.85 16.40 0.14
CA MET A 200 -3.23 16.54 -1.27
C MET A 200 -4.18 17.72 -1.55
N GLY A 201 -4.65 18.46 -0.52
CA GLY A 201 -5.58 19.57 -0.69
C GLY A 201 -7.02 19.19 -0.95
N ASN A 202 -7.44 17.99 -0.61
CA ASN A 202 -8.78 17.49 -0.87
C ASN A 202 -9.78 17.79 0.25
N MET A 203 -9.33 17.82 1.50
CA MET A 203 -10.21 18.04 2.65
C MET A 203 -9.51 18.76 3.80
N CYS A 204 -10.28 19.29 4.76
CA CYS A 204 -9.78 19.76 6.04
C CYS A 204 -10.76 19.41 7.16
N CYS A 205 -10.29 19.62 8.38
CA CYS A 205 -11.13 19.88 9.56
C CYS A 205 -11.93 18.67 10.09
N PHE A 206 -11.85 17.50 9.47
CA PHE A 206 -12.60 16.30 9.88
C PHE A 206 -12.07 15.76 11.21
N GLU A 207 -12.98 15.52 12.17
CA GLU A 207 -12.70 15.02 13.54
C GLU A 207 -11.68 15.86 14.34
N ALA A 208 -11.46 17.12 13.93
CA ALA A 208 -10.62 18.07 14.66
C ALA A 208 -11.22 18.47 16.04
N PRO A 209 -10.43 19.02 16.99
CA PRO A 209 -9.01 19.34 16.88
C PRO A 209 -8.10 18.14 17.17
N ILE A 210 -6.96 18.09 16.46
CA ILE A 210 -5.85 17.19 16.82
C ILE A 210 -5.12 17.73 18.05
N SER A 211 -4.57 16.85 18.91
CA SER A 211 -3.80 17.32 20.08
C SER A 211 -2.34 17.65 19.72
N THR A 212 -1.74 18.55 20.47
CA THR A 212 -0.31 18.87 20.32
C THR A 212 0.57 17.67 20.68
N GLU A 213 0.15 16.88 21.64
CA GLU A 213 0.83 15.65 22.06
C GLU A 213 0.85 14.61 20.92
N LEU A 214 -0.26 14.46 20.19
CA LEU A 214 -0.32 13.55 19.04
C LEU A 214 0.56 14.04 17.89
N LEU A 215 0.54 15.35 17.57
CA LEU A 215 1.45 15.93 16.57
C LEU A 215 2.91 15.66 16.91
N GLN A 216 3.31 15.81 18.17
CA GLN A 216 4.68 15.53 18.61
C GLN A 216 5.03 14.05 18.55
N LYS A 217 4.16 13.16 19.05
CA LYS A 217 4.37 11.70 18.99
C LYS A 217 4.55 11.22 17.55
N ARG A 218 3.70 11.69 16.62
CA ARG A 218 3.80 11.35 15.20
C ARG A 218 5.11 11.84 14.60
N SER A 219 5.51 13.07 14.89
CA SER A 219 6.79 13.62 14.42
C SER A 219 7.99 12.84 14.94
N GLU A 220 8.04 12.50 16.24
CA GLU A 220 9.13 11.71 16.81
C GLU A 220 9.22 10.30 16.19
N SER A 221 8.08 9.65 15.96
CA SER A 221 8.02 8.38 15.22
C SER A 221 8.58 8.55 13.81
N THR A 222 8.17 9.59 13.10
CA THR A 222 8.63 9.89 11.73
C THR A 222 10.13 10.14 11.65
N LYS A 223 10.72 10.87 12.61
CA LYS A 223 12.19 11.04 12.69
C LYS A 223 12.93 9.70 12.74
N LYS A 224 12.41 8.76 13.53
CA LYS A 224 13.01 7.41 13.65
C LYS A 224 12.87 6.64 12.33
N LEU A 225 11.70 6.69 11.67
CA LEU A 225 11.49 6.04 10.37
C LEU A 225 12.47 6.59 9.31
N ILE A 226 12.58 7.91 9.20
CA ILE A 226 13.53 8.55 8.28
C ILE A 226 14.98 8.16 8.62
N GLY A 227 15.31 8.05 9.91
CA GLY A 227 16.60 7.55 10.37
C GLY A 227 16.88 6.11 9.91
N MET A 228 15.88 5.21 10.00
CA MET A 228 15.98 3.84 9.51
C MET A 228 16.21 3.80 8.00
N LEU A 229 15.43 4.57 7.22
CA LEU A 229 15.60 4.65 5.76
C LEU A 229 17.02 5.11 5.39
N ARG A 230 17.49 6.20 5.98
CA ARG A 230 18.83 6.73 5.70
C ARG A 230 19.93 5.76 6.09
N SER A 231 19.81 5.04 7.20
CA SER A 231 20.79 4.04 7.61
C SER A 231 20.93 2.89 6.60
N LEU A 232 19.85 2.57 5.87
CA LEU A 232 19.82 1.59 4.79
C LEU A 232 20.23 2.19 3.43
N GLY A 233 20.45 3.51 3.33
CA GLY A 233 20.68 4.19 2.06
C GLY A 233 19.42 4.33 1.20
N ILE A 234 18.23 4.22 1.82
CA ILE A 234 16.92 4.46 1.16
C ILE A 234 16.61 5.95 1.23
N THR A 235 16.23 6.54 0.12
CA THR A 235 15.83 7.94 0.03
C THR A 235 14.40 8.12 0.57
N PRO A 236 14.20 8.85 1.69
CA PRO A 236 12.85 9.25 2.07
C PRO A 236 12.33 10.28 1.07
N VAL A 237 11.17 10.04 0.47
CA VAL A 237 10.46 11.05 -0.33
C VAL A 237 9.56 11.82 0.64
N LEU A 238 9.65 13.15 0.64
CA LEU A 238 8.94 14.01 1.59
C LEU A 238 7.95 14.91 0.86
N PRO A 239 6.79 15.23 1.46
CA PRO A 239 5.89 16.23 0.88
C PRO A 239 6.56 17.58 0.72
N GLY A 240 6.31 18.23 -0.42
CA GLY A 240 6.70 19.60 -0.68
C GLY A 240 5.56 20.59 -0.40
N TYR A 241 5.82 21.91 -0.57
CA TYR A 241 4.81 22.95 -0.37
C TYR A 241 4.36 23.55 -1.70
N TYR A 242 3.09 23.45 -2.01
CA TYR A 242 2.49 23.90 -3.27
C TYR A 242 1.43 25.01 -3.11
N GLY A 243 1.18 25.48 -1.88
CA GLY A 243 0.27 26.59 -1.62
C GLY A 243 -0.98 26.29 -0.79
N ILE A 244 -1.09 25.09 -0.19
CA ILE A 244 -2.20 24.76 0.70
C ILE A 244 -2.23 25.72 1.91
N VAL A 245 -3.40 26.32 2.18
CA VAL A 245 -3.64 27.22 3.31
C VAL A 245 -5.03 27.01 3.90
N PRO A 246 -5.27 27.36 5.19
CA PRO A 246 -6.63 27.50 5.69
C PRO A 246 -7.43 28.51 4.86
N ALA A 247 -8.72 28.25 4.67
CA ALA A 247 -9.58 29.08 3.80
C ALA A 247 -9.67 30.56 4.23
N ASP A 248 -9.46 30.83 5.51
CA ASP A 248 -9.46 32.18 6.09
C ASP A 248 -8.08 32.84 6.13
N PHE A 249 -7.07 32.32 5.46
CA PHE A 249 -5.69 32.80 5.47
C PHE A 249 -5.59 34.30 5.16
N ALA A 250 -6.34 34.80 4.18
CA ALA A 250 -6.38 36.23 3.82
C ALA A 250 -6.93 37.13 4.93
N THR A 251 -7.71 36.60 5.86
CA THR A 251 -8.24 37.37 7.00
C THR A 251 -7.12 37.73 7.99
N LEU A 252 -6.23 36.78 8.26
CA LEU A 252 -5.07 37.01 9.15
C LEU A 252 -3.89 37.65 8.42
N ASN A 253 -3.82 37.48 7.09
CA ASN A 253 -2.74 37.98 6.25
C ASN A 253 -3.31 38.88 5.14
N PRO A 254 -3.66 40.12 5.45
CA PRO A 254 -4.34 41.02 4.52
C PRO A 254 -3.56 41.26 3.23
N GLY A 255 -4.26 41.12 2.10
CA GLY A 255 -3.67 41.22 0.77
C GLY A 255 -3.22 39.88 0.17
N ALA A 256 -3.28 38.77 0.92
CA ALA A 256 -3.03 37.43 0.37
C ALA A 256 -4.12 37.05 -0.65
N HIS A 257 -3.70 36.57 -1.81
CA HIS A 257 -4.60 36.09 -2.87
C HIS A 257 -4.85 34.59 -2.70
N VAL A 258 -5.95 34.22 -2.07
CA VAL A 258 -6.36 32.85 -1.79
C VAL A 258 -7.49 32.44 -2.75
N ILE A 259 -7.30 31.33 -3.47
CA ILE A 259 -8.30 30.77 -4.38
C ILE A 259 -9.09 29.68 -3.63
N THR A 260 -10.41 29.83 -3.64
CA THR A 260 -11.32 28.82 -3.10
C THR A 260 -11.33 27.60 -4.02
N GLN A 261 -11.11 26.43 -3.43
CA GLN A 261 -10.96 25.16 -4.20
C GLN A 261 -12.26 24.37 -4.35
N GLY A 262 -13.37 24.83 -3.75
CA GLY A 262 -14.65 24.13 -3.76
C GLY A 262 -14.66 22.89 -2.86
N ASP A 263 -15.43 21.89 -3.25
CA ASP A 263 -15.62 20.65 -2.49
C ASP A 263 -14.95 19.44 -3.21
N TRP A 264 -14.56 18.46 -2.42
CA TRP A 264 -14.13 17.15 -2.87
C TRP A 264 -14.97 16.06 -2.17
N ASN A 265 -15.71 15.27 -2.94
CA ASN A 265 -16.52 14.16 -2.43
C ASN A 265 -17.32 14.48 -1.14
N GLY A 266 -17.90 15.68 -1.06
CA GLY A 266 -18.66 16.14 0.10
C GLY A 266 -17.88 16.95 1.12
N PHE A 267 -16.55 16.90 1.14
CA PHE A 267 -15.70 17.72 2.00
C PHE A 267 -15.34 19.05 1.36
N SER A 268 -15.23 20.09 2.18
CA SER A 268 -14.68 21.37 1.73
C SER A 268 -13.15 21.27 1.64
N ARG A 269 -12.59 21.72 0.52
CA ARG A 269 -11.15 21.78 0.31
C ARG A 269 -10.50 22.92 1.10
N PRO A 270 -9.23 22.79 1.50
CA PRO A 270 -8.42 23.93 1.92
C PRO A 270 -8.37 25.03 0.84
N GLY A 271 -8.00 26.25 1.22
CA GLY A 271 -7.67 27.29 0.26
C GLY A 271 -6.35 27.01 -0.45
N TRP A 272 -6.18 27.58 -1.64
CA TRP A 272 -4.91 27.56 -2.36
C TRP A 272 -4.40 28.99 -2.52
N LEU A 273 -3.25 29.28 -1.93
CA LEU A 273 -2.58 30.56 -2.05
C LEU A 273 -1.91 30.66 -3.42
N ASP A 274 -2.21 31.72 -4.16
CA ASP A 274 -1.54 31.98 -5.45
C ASP A 274 -0.02 31.97 -5.28
N PRO A 275 0.70 31.07 -5.95
CA PRO A 275 2.17 30.99 -5.82
C PRO A 275 2.91 32.25 -6.29
N ARG A 276 2.26 33.17 -6.99
CA ARG A 276 2.82 34.47 -7.40
C ARG A 276 2.71 35.51 -6.27
N ASP A 277 1.88 35.26 -5.26
CA ASP A 277 1.71 36.14 -4.10
C ASP A 277 3.00 36.19 -3.26
N PRO A 278 3.41 37.35 -2.73
CA PRO A 278 4.58 37.46 -1.86
C PRO A 278 4.51 36.63 -0.57
N TYR A 279 3.32 36.28 -0.08
CA TYR A 279 3.16 35.38 1.05
C TYR A 279 3.57 33.94 0.72
N PHE A 280 3.43 33.50 -0.53
CA PHE A 280 3.80 32.16 -0.91
C PHE A 280 5.28 31.86 -0.66
N ASP A 281 6.19 32.73 -1.09
CA ASP A 281 7.63 32.55 -0.86
C ASP A 281 7.98 32.49 0.62
N LYS A 282 7.27 33.28 1.46
CA LYS A 282 7.47 33.28 2.93
C LYS A 282 6.95 31.99 3.57
N LEU A 283 5.76 31.52 3.15
CA LEU A 283 5.19 30.26 3.63
C LEU A 283 6.05 29.06 3.22
N ALA A 284 6.44 28.97 1.96
CA ALA A 284 7.32 27.91 1.48
C ALA A 284 8.66 27.90 2.26
N ALA A 285 9.27 29.06 2.49
CA ALA A 285 10.49 29.15 3.27
C ALA A 285 10.29 28.72 4.74
N SER A 286 9.14 29.05 5.34
CA SER A 286 8.80 28.59 6.70
C SER A 286 8.57 27.08 6.75
N PHE A 287 7.79 26.55 5.80
CA PHE A 287 7.51 25.11 5.69
C PHE A 287 8.80 24.30 5.57
N TYR A 288 9.65 24.61 4.59
CA TYR A 288 10.90 23.89 4.38
C TYR A 288 11.89 24.05 5.54
N ARG A 289 11.90 25.21 6.21
CA ARG A 289 12.73 25.40 7.43
C ARG A 289 12.28 24.48 8.56
N HIS A 290 10.97 24.37 8.83
CA HIS A 290 10.43 23.49 9.86
C HIS A 290 10.63 22.01 9.48
N GLN A 291 10.37 21.67 8.22
CA GLN A 291 10.60 20.30 7.73
C GLN A 291 12.07 19.89 7.84
N HIS A 292 13.01 20.75 7.43
CA HIS A 292 14.45 20.52 7.57
C HIS A 292 14.86 20.33 9.03
N ALA A 293 14.37 21.17 9.93
CA ALA A 293 14.67 21.10 11.36
C ALA A 293 14.18 19.78 12.00
N LEU A 294 13.05 19.23 11.53
CA LEU A 294 12.47 18.01 12.05
C LEU A 294 13.05 16.76 11.37
N TYR A 295 13.23 16.77 10.05
CA TYR A 295 13.45 15.57 9.24
C TYR A 295 14.70 15.62 8.36
N GLY A 296 15.38 16.78 8.27
CA GLY A 296 16.49 16.99 7.34
C GLY A 296 16.04 17.04 5.89
N ASP A 297 16.99 17.07 4.95
CA ASP A 297 16.74 17.19 3.52
C ASP A 297 16.48 15.85 2.86
N SER A 298 15.82 15.91 1.68
CA SER A 298 15.65 14.80 0.76
C SER A 298 16.10 15.19 -0.66
N ALA A 299 16.31 14.17 -1.50
CA ALA A 299 16.55 14.34 -2.93
C ALA A 299 15.25 14.43 -3.75
N ILE A 300 14.10 14.08 -3.17
CA ILE A 300 12.80 14.04 -3.86
C ILE A 300 11.73 14.62 -2.93
N TYR A 301 10.95 15.55 -3.47
CA TYR A 301 9.80 16.15 -2.78
C TYR A 301 8.54 15.94 -3.61
N ASP A 302 7.54 15.34 -2.99
CA ASP A 302 6.25 15.03 -3.58
C ASP A 302 5.23 16.12 -3.29
N MET A 303 4.54 16.61 -4.31
CA MET A 303 3.47 17.60 -4.14
C MET A 303 2.65 17.74 -5.42
N GLU A 304 1.34 17.87 -5.24
CA GLU A 304 0.38 18.02 -6.33
C GLU A 304 -0.25 19.42 -6.31
N ILE A 305 -0.34 20.03 -7.50
CA ILE A 305 -1.20 21.20 -7.69
C ILE A 305 -2.50 20.70 -8.33
N PHE A 306 -3.64 20.95 -7.70
CA PHE A 306 -4.99 20.59 -8.18
C PHE A 306 -5.27 19.09 -8.24
N GLN A 307 -4.95 18.37 -7.18
CA GLN A 307 -5.34 16.98 -7.05
C GLN A 307 -6.86 16.80 -7.21
N GLU A 308 -7.28 15.88 -8.08
CA GLU A 308 -8.67 15.48 -8.32
C GLU A 308 -9.68 16.64 -8.44
N GLY A 309 -9.40 17.60 -9.30
CA GLY A 309 -10.34 18.67 -9.65
C GLY A 309 -10.19 19.97 -8.88
N GLY A 310 -9.06 20.25 -8.27
CA GLY A 310 -8.75 21.59 -7.76
C GLY A 310 -8.80 22.66 -8.86
N ALA A 311 -9.02 23.93 -8.48
CA ALA A 311 -9.24 25.03 -9.39
C ALA A 311 -8.13 26.09 -9.33
N ALA A 312 -7.64 26.53 -10.47
CA ALA A 312 -6.67 27.63 -10.57
C ALA A 312 -7.31 29.02 -10.39
N GLY A 313 -8.64 29.13 -10.52
CA GLY A 313 -9.32 30.43 -10.51
C GLY A 313 -8.82 31.32 -11.63
N ASP A 314 -8.37 32.53 -11.30
CA ASP A 314 -7.77 33.51 -12.22
C ASP A 314 -6.23 33.40 -12.32
N VAL A 315 -5.62 32.39 -11.69
CA VAL A 315 -4.17 32.19 -11.66
C VAL A 315 -3.68 31.41 -12.88
N PRO A 316 -2.78 31.94 -13.71
CA PRO A 316 -2.17 31.17 -14.81
C PRO A 316 -1.34 29.99 -14.27
N VAL A 317 -1.78 28.77 -14.55
CA VAL A 317 -1.14 27.52 -14.09
C VAL A 317 0.36 27.47 -14.39
N PRO A 318 0.86 27.84 -15.61
CA PRO A 318 2.29 27.83 -15.89
C PRO A 318 3.10 28.74 -14.96
N ALA A 319 2.60 29.93 -14.67
CA ALA A 319 3.28 30.86 -13.79
C ALA A 319 3.32 30.38 -12.34
N ALA A 320 2.20 29.80 -11.88
CA ALA A 320 2.10 29.18 -10.56
C ALA A 320 3.07 28.01 -10.41
N ALA A 321 3.05 27.06 -11.35
CA ALA A 321 3.92 25.89 -11.34
C ALA A 321 5.41 26.28 -11.30
N LYS A 322 5.78 27.29 -12.11
CA LYS A 322 7.15 27.81 -12.07
C LYS A 322 7.53 28.33 -10.68
N LYS A 323 6.66 29.07 -10.03
CA LYS A 323 6.90 29.61 -8.68
C LYS A 323 7.02 28.52 -7.63
N VAL A 324 6.21 27.47 -7.70
CA VAL A 324 6.31 26.29 -6.82
C VAL A 324 7.67 25.62 -7.03
N GLN A 325 8.08 25.36 -8.26
CA GLN A 325 9.40 24.77 -8.54
C GLN A 325 10.55 25.69 -8.08
N ASP A 326 10.45 27.00 -8.30
CA ASP A 326 11.48 27.96 -7.88
C ASP A 326 11.61 27.99 -6.34
N ALA A 327 10.51 27.83 -5.60
CA ALA A 327 10.54 27.74 -4.14
C ALA A 327 11.23 26.47 -3.66
N LEU A 328 10.93 25.31 -4.27
CA LEU A 328 11.61 24.06 -3.99
C LEU A 328 13.11 24.17 -4.30
N LYS A 329 13.48 24.71 -5.46
CA LYS A 329 14.90 24.88 -5.87
C LYS A 329 15.67 25.82 -4.92
N ARG A 330 15.01 26.83 -4.35
CA ARG A 330 15.65 27.71 -3.35
C ARG A 330 15.92 26.99 -2.04
N ALA A 331 14.96 26.17 -1.60
CA ALA A 331 15.08 25.43 -0.34
C ALA A 331 16.05 24.23 -0.48
N HIS A 332 15.94 23.50 -1.59
CA HIS A 332 16.65 22.24 -1.83
C HIS A 332 17.24 22.22 -3.26
N PRO A 333 18.40 22.87 -3.50
CA PRO A 333 19.03 22.90 -4.82
C PRO A 333 19.34 21.49 -5.32
N GLY A 334 18.85 21.17 -6.53
CA GLY A 334 19.08 19.87 -7.19
C GLY A 334 18.08 18.77 -6.82
N ALA A 335 17.12 19.04 -5.91
CA ALA A 335 16.05 18.10 -5.63
C ALA A 335 15.10 17.93 -6.82
N PHE A 336 14.50 16.75 -6.92
CA PHE A 336 13.42 16.47 -7.85
C PHE A 336 12.08 16.86 -7.24
N TRP A 337 11.25 17.49 -8.04
CA TRP A 337 9.83 17.62 -7.78
C TRP A 337 9.13 16.36 -8.30
N MET A 338 8.57 15.54 -7.41
CA MET A 338 7.74 14.41 -7.81
C MET A 338 6.30 14.88 -7.97
N LEU A 339 5.69 14.45 -9.08
CA LEU A 339 4.30 14.70 -9.45
C LEU A 339 3.60 13.36 -9.68
N LEU A 340 2.39 13.22 -9.19
CA LEU A 340 1.57 12.02 -9.40
C LEU A 340 0.96 12.02 -10.81
N GLY A 341 1.17 10.94 -11.55
CA GLY A 341 0.54 10.69 -12.83
C GLY A 341 -0.86 10.09 -12.65
N TRP A 342 -1.83 10.92 -12.25
CA TRP A 342 -3.19 10.51 -11.94
C TRP A 342 -4.23 11.31 -12.72
N GLN A 343 -5.16 10.66 -13.40
CA GLN A 343 -6.21 11.27 -14.25
C GLN A 343 -5.59 12.24 -15.30
N GLN A 344 -5.81 13.54 -15.14
CA GLN A 344 -5.30 14.59 -16.04
C GLN A 344 -3.91 15.13 -15.61
N ASN A 345 -3.45 14.78 -14.40
CA ASN A 345 -2.20 15.31 -13.86
C ASN A 345 -0.97 14.48 -14.27
N PRO A 346 0.20 15.11 -14.36
CA PRO A 346 0.37 16.56 -14.53
C PRO A 346 -0.10 17.01 -15.92
N THR A 347 -0.77 18.15 -15.98
CA THR A 347 -1.24 18.70 -17.27
C THR A 347 -0.06 19.19 -18.14
N GLN A 348 -0.24 19.15 -19.45
CA GLN A 348 0.74 19.73 -20.39
C GLN A 348 0.99 21.22 -20.14
N GLU A 349 -0.03 21.93 -19.68
CA GLU A 349 0.05 23.33 -19.30
C GLU A 349 0.98 23.52 -18.11
N LEU A 350 0.82 22.75 -17.03
CA LEU A 350 1.70 22.79 -15.86
C LEU A 350 3.16 22.52 -16.26
N LEU A 351 3.41 21.46 -17.02
CA LEU A 351 4.75 21.07 -17.45
C LEU A 351 5.40 22.04 -18.44
N SER A 352 4.63 22.95 -19.06
CA SER A 352 5.14 23.86 -20.11
C SER A 352 6.13 24.90 -19.63
N SER A 353 6.13 25.23 -18.34
CA SER A 353 6.87 26.37 -17.76
C SER A 353 7.92 25.97 -16.73
N ILE A 354 8.01 24.71 -16.39
CA ILE A 354 8.95 24.18 -15.40
C ILE A 354 10.12 23.46 -16.06
N ASP A 355 11.21 23.35 -15.32
CA ASP A 355 12.37 22.57 -15.73
C ASP A 355 12.13 21.08 -15.52
N THR A 356 11.74 20.40 -16.59
CA THR A 356 11.40 18.96 -16.57
C THR A 356 12.60 18.06 -16.27
N SER A 357 13.85 18.55 -16.35
CA SER A 357 15.03 17.77 -15.96
C SER A 357 15.13 17.51 -14.45
N HIS A 358 14.39 18.27 -13.64
CA HIS A 358 14.26 18.12 -12.19
C HIS A 358 12.82 17.74 -11.78
N VAL A 359 12.10 17.08 -12.69
CA VAL A 359 10.77 16.50 -12.43
C VAL A 359 10.86 14.99 -12.53
N LEU A 360 10.21 14.31 -11.60
CA LEU A 360 10.02 12.86 -11.57
C LEU A 360 8.52 12.58 -11.49
N ILE A 361 7.94 11.96 -12.50
CA ILE A 361 6.52 11.67 -12.50
C ILE A 361 6.30 10.25 -12.00
N ALA A 362 5.56 10.12 -10.91
CA ALA A 362 5.09 8.85 -10.38
C ALA A 362 3.82 8.43 -11.15
N GLU A 363 3.99 7.68 -12.22
CA GLU A 363 2.87 7.24 -13.07
C GLU A 363 2.17 6.05 -12.47
N ILE A 364 0.92 6.22 -12.02
CA ILE A 364 0.16 5.19 -11.30
C ILE A 364 -1.00 4.59 -12.11
N GLU A 365 -1.16 4.98 -13.38
CA GLU A 365 -2.30 4.56 -14.19
C GLU A 365 -2.04 3.34 -15.09
N GLN A 366 -0.80 2.85 -15.19
CA GLN A 366 -0.45 1.85 -16.19
C GLN A 366 -1.21 0.51 -16.02
N GLY A 367 -1.58 0.15 -14.81
CA GLY A 367 -2.40 -1.04 -14.54
C GLY A 367 -3.91 -0.84 -14.75
N ARG A 368 -4.36 0.39 -15.05
CA ARG A 368 -5.77 0.77 -15.17
C ARG A 368 -6.09 1.40 -16.52
N VAL A 369 -5.38 2.47 -16.87
CA VAL A 369 -5.50 3.19 -18.15
C VAL A 369 -4.12 3.26 -18.79
N PRO A 370 -3.63 2.15 -19.39
CA PRO A 370 -2.29 2.11 -19.93
C PRO A 370 -2.13 3.08 -21.09
N ARG A 371 -1.08 3.90 -21.02
CA ARG A 371 -0.78 4.92 -22.02
C ARG A 371 0.60 4.69 -22.62
N GLU A 372 0.64 4.57 -23.92
CA GLU A 372 1.86 4.27 -24.68
C GLU A 372 2.78 5.49 -24.92
N ASP A 373 2.23 6.70 -24.83
CA ASP A 373 2.89 7.95 -25.24
C ASP A 373 3.33 8.84 -24.05
N ARG A 374 3.51 8.28 -22.87
CA ARG A 374 3.85 9.06 -21.66
C ARG A 374 5.12 9.88 -21.80
N ASP A 375 6.14 9.40 -22.49
CA ASP A 375 7.37 10.17 -22.75
C ASP A 375 7.09 11.52 -23.44
N ARG A 376 6.13 11.55 -24.36
CA ARG A 376 5.69 12.76 -25.04
C ARG A 376 4.73 13.59 -24.20
N GLU A 377 3.76 12.94 -23.56
CA GLU A 377 2.77 13.59 -22.71
C GLU A 377 3.43 14.28 -21.52
N PHE A 378 4.47 13.68 -20.95
CA PHE A 378 5.25 14.24 -19.85
C PHE A 378 6.37 15.22 -20.32
N ARG A 379 6.37 15.62 -21.61
CA ARG A 379 7.31 16.59 -22.17
C ARG A 379 8.78 16.24 -21.92
N GLY A 380 9.10 14.95 -21.91
CA GLY A 380 10.44 14.41 -21.67
C GLY A 380 10.91 14.46 -20.21
N ALA A 381 10.03 14.71 -19.25
CA ALA A 381 10.34 14.50 -17.84
C ALA A 381 10.65 13.03 -17.58
N PHE A 382 11.44 12.76 -16.54
CA PHE A 382 11.66 11.40 -16.05
C PHE A 382 10.41 10.86 -15.36
N TRP A 383 10.16 9.56 -15.48
CA TRP A 383 9.01 8.95 -14.83
C TRP A 383 9.25 7.53 -14.32
N LEU A 384 8.45 7.15 -13.33
CA LEU A 384 8.42 5.84 -12.72
C LEU A 384 7.21 5.08 -13.27
N TYR A 385 7.44 3.86 -13.74
CA TYR A 385 6.37 3.00 -14.22
C TYR A 385 5.67 2.34 -13.02
N GLY A 386 4.40 2.57 -12.87
CA GLY A 386 3.60 1.99 -11.80
C GLY A 386 2.12 1.83 -12.15
N GLY A 387 1.41 1.14 -11.31
CA GLY A 387 -0.03 0.96 -11.38
C GLY A 387 -0.60 0.90 -9.97
N LEU A 388 -1.67 1.64 -9.74
CA LEU A 388 -2.39 1.59 -8.48
C LEU A 388 -3.24 0.32 -8.43
N TRP A 389 -3.15 -0.41 -7.33
CA TRP A 389 -4.04 -1.53 -7.04
C TRP A 389 -4.51 -1.48 -5.58
N GLU A 390 -5.56 -2.26 -5.28
CA GLU A 390 -6.18 -2.33 -3.95
C GLU A 390 -6.66 -0.97 -3.45
N PHE A 391 -7.40 -0.29 -4.32
CA PHE A 391 -8.04 0.99 -4.03
C PHE A 391 -8.77 0.97 -2.68
N GLY A 392 -8.59 2.02 -1.87
CA GLY A 392 -9.12 2.07 -0.53
C GLY A 392 -8.44 1.08 0.44
N GLY A 393 -7.36 0.41 0.00
CA GLY A 393 -6.71 -0.66 0.75
C GLY A 393 -7.57 -1.92 0.88
N ARG A 394 -8.55 -2.13 0.00
CA ARG A 394 -9.48 -3.26 0.05
C ARG A 394 -8.78 -4.60 -0.06
N THR A 395 -9.34 -5.61 0.61
CA THR A 395 -8.86 -6.98 0.51
C THR A 395 -9.42 -7.63 -0.75
N THR A 396 -8.68 -7.58 -1.85
CA THR A 396 -9.05 -8.19 -3.12
C THR A 396 -7.96 -9.15 -3.60
N LEU A 397 -8.35 -10.17 -4.35
CA LEU A 397 -7.42 -11.12 -4.97
C LEU A 397 -7.27 -10.77 -6.45
N GLY A 398 -6.03 -10.56 -6.89
CA GLY A 398 -5.73 -10.30 -8.29
C GLY A 398 -5.02 -8.97 -8.53
N ALA A 399 -4.35 -8.87 -9.68
CA ALA A 399 -3.65 -7.69 -10.14
C ALA A 399 -3.35 -7.80 -11.65
N PRO A 400 -3.10 -6.68 -12.36
CA PRO A 400 -2.76 -6.66 -13.78
C PRO A 400 -1.29 -7.03 -14.01
N LEU A 401 -0.92 -8.28 -13.75
CA LEU A 401 0.47 -8.75 -13.83
C LEU A 401 1.13 -8.54 -15.19
N TYR A 402 0.33 -8.64 -16.26
CA TYR A 402 0.82 -8.43 -17.64
C TYR A 402 1.46 -7.05 -17.83
N ASP A 403 0.93 -6.04 -17.18
CA ASP A 403 1.40 -4.66 -17.34
C ASP A 403 2.83 -4.49 -16.81
N TYR A 404 3.17 -5.16 -15.72
CA TYR A 404 4.55 -5.18 -15.21
C TYR A 404 5.43 -6.20 -15.93
N ALA A 405 4.97 -7.44 -16.08
CA ALA A 405 5.79 -8.53 -16.63
C ALA A 405 6.15 -8.32 -18.11
N VAL A 406 5.26 -7.69 -18.89
CA VAL A 406 5.39 -7.64 -20.34
C VAL A 406 5.44 -6.20 -20.88
N ARG A 407 4.53 -5.32 -20.43
CA ARG A 407 4.44 -3.95 -20.98
C ARG A 407 5.61 -3.08 -20.53
N LEU A 408 5.96 -3.11 -19.24
CA LEU A 408 7.09 -2.33 -18.71
C LEU A 408 8.40 -2.59 -19.47
N PRO A 409 8.91 -3.82 -19.62
CA PRO A 409 10.15 -4.06 -20.35
C PRO A 409 10.09 -3.59 -21.82
N LYS A 410 8.95 -3.80 -22.50
CA LYS A 410 8.75 -3.33 -23.87
C LYS A 410 8.78 -1.81 -24.00
N MET A 411 8.19 -1.08 -23.07
CA MET A 411 8.18 0.38 -23.07
C MET A 411 9.57 0.92 -22.73
N ALA A 412 10.24 0.35 -21.74
CA ALA A 412 11.57 0.78 -21.33
C ALA A 412 12.63 0.54 -22.41
N ALA A 413 12.47 -0.48 -23.25
CA ALA A 413 13.37 -0.77 -24.36
C ALA A 413 13.20 0.18 -25.58
N ARG A 414 12.18 1.04 -25.59
CA ARG A 414 11.97 2.00 -26.69
C ARG A 414 13.09 3.04 -26.74
N SER A 415 13.49 3.41 -27.95
CA SER A 415 14.45 4.50 -28.12
C SER A 415 13.90 5.82 -27.59
N GLY A 416 14.65 6.46 -26.70
CA GLY A 416 14.25 7.72 -26.09
C GLY A 416 13.32 7.57 -24.88
N SER A 417 13.08 6.35 -24.37
CA SER A 417 12.30 6.13 -23.16
C SER A 417 12.85 6.92 -21.98
N ARG A 418 11.96 7.56 -21.24
CA ARG A 418 12.25 8.34 -20.01
C ARG A 418 11.88 7.59 -18.74
N ILE A 419 11.59 6.29 -18.84
CA ILE A 419 11.39 5.44 -17.66
C ILE A 419 12.71 5.31 -16.91
N VAL A 420 12.77 5.81 -15.69
CA VAL A 420 13.97 5.79 -14.83
C VAL A 420 13.75 4.99 -13.56
N GLY A 421 12.56 4.41 -13.39
CA GLY A 421 12.22 3.66 -12.21
C GLY A 421 10.97 2.81 -12.34
N THR A 422 10.83 1.92 -11.37
CA THR A 422 9.59 1.19 -11.07
C THR A 422 8.98 1.75 -9.80
N ALA A 423 7.67 1.64 -9.67
CA ALA A 423 6.94 2.08 -8.50
C ALA A 423 5.92 1.06 -8.03
N LEU A 424 5.92 0.81 -6.73
CA LEU A 424 4.97 -0.06 -6.03
C LEU A 424 3.90 0.83 -5.39
N PHE A 425 2.77 0.97 -6.06
CA PHE A 425 1.66 1.82 -5.65
C PHE A 425 0.47 0.98 -5.18
N THR A 426 0.57 0.39 -4.01
CA THR A 426 -0.59 -0.24 -3.35
C THR A 426 -1.16 0.70 -2.30
N GLU A 427 -2.48 0.74 -2.16
CA GLU A 427 -3.13 1.36 -1.00
C GLU A 427 -3.33 0.36 0.14
N GLY A 428 -3.36 -0.94 -0.18
CA GLY A 428 -3.37 -2.04 0.80
C GLY A 428 -1.97 -2.60 1.00
N LEU A 429 -1.44 -2.53 2.22
CA LEU A 429 -0.28 -3.29 2.66
C LEU A 429 -0.74 -4.61 3.28
N ASP A 430 0.10 -5.61 3.38
CA ASP A 430 -0.26 -6.96 3.86
C ASP A 430 -1.27 -7.71 2.95
N THR A 431 -1.33 -7.39 1.66
CA THR A 431 -2.20 -8.06 0.70
C THR A 431 -1.42 -8.43 -0.56
N ASN A 432 -2.01 -9.29 -1.41
CA ASN A 432 -1.58 -9.60 -2.77
C ASN A 432 -0.07 -9.89 -2.94
N PRO A 433 0.46 -10.91 -2.23
CA PRO A 433 1.90 -11.18 -2.21
C PRO A 433 2.50 -11.56 -3.58
N LEU A 434 1.69 -12.10 -4.50
CA LEU A 434 2.13 -12.42 -5.86
C LEU A 434 2.47 -11.15 -6.65
N ALA A 435 1.58 -10.15 -6.60
CA ALA A 435 1.78 -8.87 -7.26
C ALA A 435 2.97 -8.12 -6.66
N PHE A 436 3.06 -8.06 -5.33
CA PHE A 436 4.20 -7.48 -4.62
C PHE A 436 5.53 -8.08 -5.09
N ASP A 437 5.61 -9.42 -5.13
CA ASP A 437 6.84 -10.13 -5.48
C ASP A 437 7.25 -9.90 -6.93
N LEU A 438 6.30 -9.98 -7.88
CA LEU A 438 6.57 -9.73 -9.30
C LEU A 438 6.94 -8.26 -9.55
N TYR A 439 6.17 -7.31 -9.02
CA TYR A 439 6.37 -5.89 -9.32
C TYR A 439 7.73 -5.39 -8.82
N THR A 440 8.15 -5.80 -7.63
CA THR A 440 9.48 -5.46 -7.09
C THR A 440 10.61 -6.14 -7.86
N GLU A 441 10.36 -7.30 -8.45
CA GLU A 441 11.34 -8.07 -9.22
C GLU A 441 11.61 -7.48 -10.60
N MET A 442 10.62 -6.80 -11.21
CA MET A 442 10.74 -6.30 -12.59
C MET A 442 11.83 -5.25 -12.79
N ALA A 443 12.34 -4.63 -11.73
CA ALA A 443 13.52 -3.75 -11.83
C ALA A 443 14.81 -4.47 -12.26
N TRP A 444 14.80 -5.81 -12.35
CA TRP A 444 15.96 -6.67 -12.62
C TRP A 444 15.78 -7.54 -13.88
N HIS A 445 14.64 -7.42 -14.58
CA HIS A 445 14.32 -8.15 -15.80
C HIS A 445 14.36 -7.21 -17.02
N PRO A 446 15.35 -7.32 -17.91
CA PRO A 446 15.42 -6.48 -19.12
C PRO A 446 14.39 -6.87 -20.17
N ASP A 447 13.95 -8.13 -20.17
CA ASP A 447 13.03 -8.72 -21.12
C ASP A 447 11.70 -9.09 -20.47
N PRO A 448 10.61 -9.23 -21.24
CA PRO A 448 9.35 -9.75 -20.74
C PRO A 448 9.49 -11.09 -20.03
N VAL A 449 8.78 -11.24 -18.93
CA VAL A 449 8.74 -12.46 -18.11
C VAL A 449 7.58 -13.35 -18.55
N ASP A 450 7.86 -14.64 -18.73
CA ASP A 450 6.79 -15.65 -18.89
C ASP A 450 6.10 -15.86 -17.54
N LEU A 451 4.87 -15.38 -17.44
CA LEU A 451 4.10 -15.42 -16.19
C LEU A 451 3.77 -16.86 -15.74
N SER A 452 3.64 -17.80 -16.67
CA SER A 452 3.35 -19.19 -16.31
C SER A 452 4.55 -19.87 -15.65
N GLU A 453 5.74 -19.74 -16.25
CA GLU A 453 6.99 -20.28 -15.69
C GLU A 453 7.37 -19.58 -14.39
N TRP A 454 7.19 -18.25 -14.33
CA TRP A 454 7.48 -17.47 -13.13
C TRP A 454 6.56 -17.88 -11.97
N THR A 455 5.26 -18.06 -12.24
CA THR A 455 4.28 -18.50 -11.24
C THR A 455 4.55 -19.92 -10.76
N ASP A 456 4.97 -20.84 -11.63
CA ASP A 456 5.40 -22.17 -11.21
C ASP A 456 6.61 -22.12 -10.25
N SER A 457 7.61 -21.29 -10.55
CA SER A 457 8.73 -21.03 -9.63
C SER A 457 8.26 -20.36 -8.32
N TYR A 458 7.29 -19.46 -8.39
CA TYR A 458 6.70 -18.82 -7.22
C TYR A 458 6.05 -19.84 -6.27
N THR A 459 5.28 -20.80 -6.79
CA THR A 459 4.62 -21.82 -5.96
C THR A 459 5.60 -22.68 -5.17
N VAL A 460 6.73 -23.05 -5.79
CA VAL A 460 7.78 -23.86 -5.14
C VAL A 460 8.37 -23.12 -3.92
N ARG A 461 8.78 -21.86 -4.11
CA ARG A 461 9.36 -21.08 -3.01
C ARG A 461 8.33 -20.69 -1.95
N ARG A 462 7.08 -20.49 -2.36
CA ARG A 462 5.98 -20.09 -1.48
C ARG A 462 5.58 -21.18 -0.49
N TYR A 463 5.61 -22.45 -0.93
CA TYR A 463 5.19 -23.58 -0.10
C TYR A 463 6.35 -24.48 0.34
N GLY A 464 7.55 -24.29 -0.22
CA GLY A 464 8.77 -24.98 0.18
C GLY A 464 9.03 -26.30 -0.55
N ALA A 465 8.13 -26.71 -1.43
CA ALA A 465 8.32 -27.85 -2.31
C ALA A 465 7.44 -27.74 -3.56
N ASP A 466 7.80 -28.52 -4.57
CA ASP A 466 7.00 -28.67 -5.78
C ASP A 466 5.76 -29.55 -5.49
N ASP A 467 4.58 -28.97 -5.64
CA ASP A 467 3.30 -29.64 -5.43
C ASP A 467 2.40 -29.43 -6.66
N PRO A 468 1.89 -30.48 -7.29
CA PRO A 468 1.10 -30.40 -8.51
C PRO A 468 -0.25 -29.72 -8.29
N HIS A 469 -0.83 -29.80 -7.10
CA HIS A 469 -2.08 -29.13 -6.76
C HIS A 469 -1.84 -27.63 -6.57
N ALA A 470 -0.76 -27.26 -5.86
CA ALA A 470 -0.37 -25.85 -5.72
C ALA A 470 -0.15 -25.20 -7.09
N ARG A 471 0.59 -25.84 -8.01
CA ARG A 471 0.78 -25.33 -9.37
C ARG A 471 -0.54 -25.14 -10.09
N ARG A 472 -1.43 -26.13 -10.08
CA ARG A 472 -2.74 -26.01 -10.75
C ARG A 472 -3.58 -24.89 -10.18
N ALA A 473 -3.60 -24.74 -8.85
CA ALA A 473 -4.30 -23.63 -8.20
C ALA A 473 -3.81 -22.28 -8.74
N TRP A 474 -2.50 -22.06 -8.74
CA TRP A 474 -1.92 -20.79 -9.18
C TRP A 474 -2.05 -20.57 -10.69
N GLN A 475 -2.00 -21.62 -11.52
CA GLN A 475 -2.29 -21.51 -12.95
C GLN A 475 -3.77 -21.16 -13.24
N ILE A 476 -4.71 -21.58 -12.40
CA ILE A 476 -6.10 -21.15 -12.45
C ILE A 476 -6.21 -19.67 -12.07
N LEU A 477 -5.59 -19.25 -10.96
CA LEU A 477 -5.58 -17.86 -10.52
C LEU A 477 -4.94 -16.94 -11.56
N LEU A 478 -3.86 -17.36 -12.21
CA LEU A 478 -3.19 -16.62 -13.28
C LEU A 478 -4.10 -16.38 -14.49
N LYS A 479 -5.03 -17.30 -14.77
CA LYS A 479 -5.99 -17.18 -15.88
C LYS A 479 -7.29 -16.47 -15.51
N THR A 480 -7.53 -16.27 -14.24
CA THR A 480 -8.73 -15.63 -13.69
C THR A 480 -8.41 -14.30 -13.03
N ALA A 481 -8.26 -14.24 -11.71
CA ALA A 481 -8.03 -13.01 -10.95
C ALA A 481 -6.77 -12.23 -11.38
N TYR A 482 -5.73 -12.92 -11.81
CA TYR A 482 -4.48 -12.33 -12.30
C TYR A 482 -4.36 -12.29 -13.84
N GLY A 483 -5.35 -12.79 -14.56
CA GLY A 483 -5.38 -12.77 -16.03
C GLY A 483 -5.84 -11.46 -16.64
N TYR A 484 -6.18 -10.50 -15.81
CA TYR A 484 -6.63 -9.18 -16.20
C TYR A 484 -5.56 -8.41 -16.99
N ARG A 485 -6.02 -7.67 -17.99
CA ARG A 485 -5.23 -6.71 -18.75
C ARG A 485 -6.00 -5.41 -18.84
N ALA A 486 -5.36 -4.33 -18.43
CA ALA A 486 -5.97 -3.02 -18.57
C ALA A 486 -6.20 -2.69 -20.06
N ASP A 487 -7.42 -2.35 -20.43
CA ASP A 487 -7.80 -1.91 -21.78
C ASP A 487 -8.10 -0.41 -21.88
N GLY A 488 -8.05 0.29 -20.75
CA GLY A 488 -8.31 1.72 -20.65
C GLY A 488 -9.79 2.10 -20.64
N ASN A 489 -10.69 1.13 -20.60
CA ASN A 489 -12.12 1.40 -20.57
C ASN A 489 -12.65 1.47 -19.13
N LEU A 490 -12.71 2.67 -18.58
CA LEU A 490 -13.21 2.93 -17.23
C LEU A 490 -14.71 2.59 -17.06
N ASP A 491 -15.48 2.57 -18.15
CA ASP A 491 -16.90 2.22 -18.11
C ASP A 491 -17.12 0.73 -17.84
N HIS A 492 -16.10 -0.10 -18.07
CA HIS A 492 -16.12 -1.52 -17.72
C HIS A 492 -15.70 -1.79 -16.27
N GLY A 493 -15.59 -0.77 -15.42
CA GLY A 493 -15.24 -0.92 -14.01
C GLY A 493 -13.77 -1.31 -13.77
N GLU A 494 -12.85 -0.86 -14.60
CA GLU A 494 -11.41 -1.18 -14.49
C GLU A 494 -10.68 -0.36 -13.42
N ARG A 495 -11.36 -0.05 -12.32
CA ARG A 495 -10.79 0.77 -11.25
C ARG A 495 -9.99 -0.06 -10.23
N ASP A 496 -10.32 -1.35 -10.14
CA ASP A 496 -9.62 -2.32 -9.29
C ASP A 496 -9.25 -3.58 -10.07
N ALA A 497 -8.23 -4.30 -9.59
CA ALA A 497 -7.79 -5.54 -10.20
C ALA A 497 -8.77 -6.69 -10.01
N ALA A 498 -9.46 -6.75 -8.88
CA ALA A 498 -10.45 -7.78 -8.57
C ALA A 498 -11.76 -7.17 -8.03
N HIS A 499 -12.77 -8.02 -7.88
CA HIS A 499 -14.10 -7.61 -7.43
C HIS A 499 -14.19 -7.70 -5.93
N ASP A 500 -14.72 -6.66 -5.29
CA ASP A 500 -15.07 -6.67 -3.88
C ASP A 500 -16.26 -7.61 -3.59
N SER A 501 -16.40 -7.97 -2.32
CA SER A 501 -17.50 -8.80 -1.84
C SER A 501 -18.79 -8.00 -1.72
N LEU A 502 -19.92 -8.51 -2.25
CA LEU A 502 -21.23 -7.90 -2.02
C LEU A 502 -21.70 -8.03 -0.56
N PHE A 503 -21.09 -8.91 0.24
CA PHE A 503 -21.34 -8.96 1.68
C PHE A 503 -20.97 -7.65 2.38
N ASN A 504 -19.97 -6.91 1.84
CA ASN A 504 -19.49 -5.65 2.38
C ASN A 504 -20.31 -4.44 1.93
N SER A 505 -21.16 -4.58 0.89
CA SER A 505 -21.92 -3.46 0.34
C SER A 505 -22.93 -2.88 1.33
N GLN A 506 -23.29 -1.63 1.15
CA GLN A 506 -24.51 -1.09 1.73
C GLN A 506 -25.69 -1.90 1.17
N PRO A 507 -26.53 -2.54 2.01
CA PRO A 507 -27.49 -3.54 1.55
C PRO A 507 -28.51 -2.99 0.53
N SER A 508 -28.55 -3.64 -0.63
CA SER A 508 -29.55 -3.42 -1.69
C SER A 508 -29.67 -4.67 -2.56
N LEU A 509 -30.87 -5.05 -2.98
CA LEU A 509 -31.08 -6.13 -3.94
C LEU A 509 -30.51 -5.83 -5.34
N THR A 510 -30.06 -4.62 -5.58
CA THR A 510 -29.50 -4.16 -6.87
C THR A 510 -27.99 -3.88 -6.78
N SER A 511 -27.34 -4.18 -5.65
CA SER A 511 -25.90 -3.97 -5.51
C SER A 511 -25.11 -4.81 -6.50
N THR A 512 -24.17 -4.18 -7.21
CA THR A 512 -23.22 -4.79 -8.14
C THR A 512 -21.79 -4.71 -7.64
N HIS A 513 -21.52 -3.82 -6.67
CA HIS A 513 -20.23 -3.58 -6.02
C HIS A 513 -20.44 -3.10 -4.58
N ALA A 514 -19.40 -3.13 -3.75
CA ALA A 514 -19.45 -2.63 -2.38
C ALA A 514 -19.12 -1.13 -2.32
N ALA A 515 -18.10 -0.68 -3.00
CA ALA A 515 -17.67 0.72 -3.03
C ALA A 515 -18.03 1.38 -4.38
N THR A 516 -18.37 2.66 -4.37
CA THR A 516 -18.90 3.41 -5.51
C THR A 516 -18.03 3.32 -6.77
N TRP A 517 -16.72 3.25 -6.62
CA TRP A 517 -15.78 3.19 -7.76
C TRP A 517 -15.19 1.80 -7.99
N SER A 518 -15.75 0.76 -7.40
CA SER A 518 -15.39 -0.62 -7.71
C SER A 518 -15.95 -1.09 -9.04
N PRO A 519 -15.38 -2.16 -9.65
CA PRO A 519 -15.89 -2.76 -10.86
C PRO A 519 -17.33 -3.30 -10.70
N ASP A 520 -18.19 -2.95 -11.65
CA ASP A 520 -19.54 -3.51 -11.76
C ASP A 520 -19.55 -4.90 -12.38
N LEU A 521 -18.63 -5.13 -13.33
CA LEU A 521 -18.57 -6.34 -14.14
C LEU A 521 -17.48 -7.28 -13.66
N LEU A 522 -17.78 -8.57 -13.66
CA LEU A 522 -16.81 -9.61 -13.42
C LEU A 522 -15.86 -9.73 -14.63
N ARG A 523 -14.56 -9.69 -14.37
CA ARG A 523 -13.50 -9.80 -15.39
C ARG A 523 -13.18 -11.24 -15.77
N TYR A 524 -13.72 -12.19 -15.04
CA TYR A 524 -13.62 -13.62 -15.28
C TYR A 524 -14.90 -14.32 -14.83
N ASN A 525 -15.14 -15.52 -15.32
CA ASN A 525 -16.27 -16.31 -14.82
C ASN A 525 -15.96 -16.86 -13.42
N PRO A 526 -16.77 -16.56 -12.39
CA PRO A 526 -16.57 -17.04 -11.01
C PRO A 526 -16.37 -18.57 -10.92
N THR A 527 -17.06 -19.33 -11.76
CA THR A 527 -16.91 -20.80 -11.80
C THR A 527 -15.52 -21.27 -12.23
N ASP A 528 -14.79 -20.42 -12.97
CA ASP A 528 -13.42 -20.77 -13.43
C ASP A 528 -12.38 -20.55 -12.33
N LEU A 529 -12.66 -19.71 -11.32
CA LEU A 529 -11.77 -19.47 -10.17
C LEU A 529 -11.98 -20.52 -9.07
N SER A 530 -13.21 -20.95 -8.83
CA SER A 530 -13.56 -21.86 -7.72
C SER A 530 -12.71 -23.15 -7.66
N PRO A 531 -12.29 -23.77 -8.77
CA PRO A 531 -11.41 -24.94 -8.73
C PRO A 531 -10.05 -24.65 -8.08
N ALA A 532 -9.57 -23.40 -8.03
CA ALA A 532 -8.33 -23.07 -7.32
C ALA A 532 -8.43 -23.40 -5.83
N LEU A 533 -9.57 -23.13 -5.19
CA LEU A 533 -9.80 -23.53 -3.80
C LEU A 533 -9.74 -25.05 -3.62
N THR A 534 -10.37 -25.79 -4.53
CA THR A 534 -10.34 -27.26 -4.50
C THR A 534 -8.90 -27.79 -4.62
N GLU A 535 -8.11 -27.23 -5.52
CA GLU A 535 -6.70 -27.60 -5.68
C GLU A 535 -5.89 -27.26 -4.43
N LEU A 536 -6.05 -26.09 -3.84
CA LEU A 536 -5.36 -25.72 -2.58
C LEU A 536 -5.70 -26.67 -1.43
N LEU A 537 -6.95 -27.14 -1.33
CA LEU A 537 -7.34 -28.14 -0.33
C LEU A 537 -6.70 -29.52 -0.55
N HIS A 538 -6.18 -29.80 -1.75
CA HIS A 538 -5.47 -31.05 -2.07
C HIS A 538 -3.94 -30.94 -1.98
N VAL A 539 -3.37 -29.78 -1.71
CA VAL A 539 -1.93 -29.59 -1.45
C VAL A 539 -1.48 -30.57 -0.37
N ALA A 540 -0.27 -31.11 -0.50
CA ALA A 540 0.30 -32.10 0.40
C ALA A 540 0.26 -31.63 1.88
N PRO A 541 -0.16 -32.50 2.81
CA PRO A 541 -0.38 -32.09 4.22
C PRO A 541 0.83 -31.47 4.91
N GLU A 542 2.04 -31.89 4.56
CA GLU A 542 3.30 -31.36 5.09
C GLU A 542 3.56 -29.90 4.72
N LEU A 543 3.00 -29.41 3.62
CA LEU A 543 3.13 -28.03 3.15
C LEU A 543 2.08 -27.07 3.77
N ARG A 544 1.00 -27.61 4.33
CA ARG A 544 -0.14 -26.84 4.86
C ARG A 544 0.19 -26.10 6.14
N SER A 545 1.30 -26.40 6.78
CA SER A 545 1.74 -25.73 8.02
C SER A 545 2.43 -24.38 7.77
N THR A 546 2.84 -24.07 6.53
CA THR A 546 3.50 -22.80 6.20
C THR A 546 2.53 -21.62 6.35
N GLU A 547 3.03 -20.48 6.84
CA GLU A 547 2.22 -19.26 6.96
C GLU A 547 1.69 -18.82 5.59
N THR A 548 2.54 -18.92 4.58
CA THR A 548 2.25 -18.54 3.20
C THR A 548 1.10 -19.37 2.61
N TYR A 549 1.08 -20.70 2.80
CA TYR A 549 -0.04 -21.53 2.37
C TYR A 549 -1.34 -21.15 3.09
N ARG A 550 -1.27 -20.93 4.41
CA ARG A 550 -2.46 -20.56 5.20
C ARG A 550 -3.04 -19.23 4.75
N TYR A 551 -2.18 -18.26 4.46
CA TYR A 551 -2.63 -16.99 3.90
C TYR A 551 -3.34 -17.19 2.56
N ASP A 552 -2.69 -17.88 1.61
CA ASP A 552 -3.23 -18.07 0.27
C ASP A 552 -4.55 -18.86 0.29
N LEU A 553 -4.66 -19.87 1.16
CA LEU A 553 -5.91 -20.62 1.34
C LEU A 553 -7.05 -19.72 1.82
N VAL A 554 -6.80 -18.87 2.81
CA VAL A 554 -7.80 -17.93 3.33
C VAL A 554 -8.19 -16.93 2.25
N ASP A 555 -7.23 -16.34 1.55
CA ASP A 555 -7.47 -15.32 0.54
C ASP A 555 -8.25 -15.86 -0.67
N VAL A 556 -7.89 -17.05 -1.15
CA VAL A 556 -8.64 -17.71 -2.25
C VAL A 556 -10.04 -18.13 -1.80
N ALA A 557 -10.20 -18.70 -0.61
CA ALA A 557 -11.53 -19.10 -0.11
C ALA A 557 -12.43 -17.88 0.10
N ARG A 558 -11.90 -16.76 0.63
CA ARG A 558 -12.57 -15.47 0.74
C ARG A 558 -13.05 -14.97 -0.62
N GLN A 559 -12.19 -15.02 -1.64
CA GLN A 559 -12.57 -14.56 -2.99
C GLN A 559 -13.65 -15.47 -3.61
N VAL A 560 -13.60 -16.77 -3.37
CA VAL A 560 -14.65 -17.69 -3.80
C VAL A 560 -16.00 -17.33 -3.17
N MET A 561 -16.02 -17.00 -1.88
CA MET A 561 -17.22 -16.53 -1.18
C MET A 561 -17.71 -15.17 -1.71
N ALA A 562 -16.79 -14.22 -1.97
CA ALA A 562 -17.11 -12.95 -2.60
C ALA A 562 -17.76 -13.13 -3.98
N ASN A 563 -17.25 -14.06 -4.78
CA ASN A 563 -17.85 -14.40 -6.09
C ASN A 563 -19.23 -15.04 -5.93
N ASP A 564 -19.44 -15.91 -4.92
CA ASP A 564 -20.73 -16.55 -4.68
C ASP A 564 -21.80 -15.56 -4.23
N SER A 565 -21.45 -14.51 -3.48
CA SER A 565 -22.38 -13.44 -3.11
C SER A 565 -23.04 -12.79 -4.34
N ARG A 566 -22.27 -12.65 -5.44
CA ARG A 566 -22.77 -12.10 -6.72
C ARG A 566 -23.70 -13.06 -7.46
N ARG A 567 -23.60 -14.36 -7.21
CA ARG A 567 -24.55 -15.37 -7.71
C ARG A 567 -25.84 -15.39 -6.87
N LEU A 568 -25.70 -15.26 -5.57
CA LEU A 568 -26.83 -15.45 -4.63
C LEU A 568 -27.76 -14.24 -4.57
N LEU A 569 -27.23 -12.99 -4.60
CA LEU A 569 -28.02 -11.78 -4.47
C LEU A 569 -29.11 -11.63 -5.57
N PRO A 570 -28.84 -11.89 -6.86
CA PRO A 570 -29.87 -11.89 -7.90
C PRO A 570 -31.01 -12.91 -7.67
N LEU A 571 -30.70 -14.08 -7.07
CA LEU A 571 -31.72 -15.09 -6.73
C LEU A 571 -32.62 -14.60 -5.58
N ILE A 572 -32.04 -13.94 -4.56
CA ILE A 572 -32.79 -13.30 -3.48
C ILE A 572 -33.71 -12.22 -4.06
N LYS A 573 -33.19 -11.38 -4.96
CA LYS A 573 -33.99 -10.36 -5.67
C LYS A 573 -35.15 -10.98 -6.41
N GLN A 574 -34.93 -12.02 -7.21
CA GLN A 574 -35.97 -12.71 -7.97
C GLN A 574 -37.03 -13.28 -7.04
N ALA A 575 -36.67 -13.93 -5.95
CA ALA A 575 -37.60 -14.48 -4.97
C ALA A 575 -38.47 -13.36 -4.32
N TYR A 576 -37.87 -12.21 -4.00
CA TYR A 576 -38.58 -11.05 -3.49
C TYR A 576 -39.57 -10.47 -4.50
N GLU A 577 -39.13 -10.22 -5.73
CA GLU A 577 -39.96 -9.65 -6.80
C GLU A 577 -41.12 -10.57 -7.22
N SER A 578 -40.90 -11.89 -7.24
CA SER A 578 -41.94 -12.89 -7.49
C SER A 578 -42.86 -13.16 -6.29
N LYS A 579 -42.57 -12.53 -5.13
CA LYS A 579 -43.26 -12.74 -3.82
C LYS A 579 -43.20 -14.19 -3.34
N ASP A 580 -42.20 -14.94 -3.74
CA ASP A 580 -41.95 -16.30 -3.22
C ASP A 580 -41.32 -16.22 -1.81
N LYS A 581 -42.17 -16.17 -0.80
CA LYS A 581 -41.77 -16.05 0.61
C LYS A 581 -40.90 -17.23 1.07
N VAL A 582 -41.12 -18.43 0.53
CA VAL A 582 -40.35 -19.63 0.93
C VAL A 582 -38.97 -19.59 0.35
N ALA A 583 -38.84 -19.32 -0.93
CA ALA A 583 -37.53 -19.16 -1.57
C ALA A 583 -36.76 -17.98 -0.97
N PHE A 584 -37.42 -16.82 -0.74
CA PHE A 584 -36.79 -15.66 -0.12
C PHE A 584 -36.22 -15.99 1.26
N ALA A 585 -37.00 -16.61 2.15
CA ALA A 585 -36.54 -16.98 3.50
C ALA A 585 -35.38 -18.00 3.46
N SER A 586 -35.41 -18.96 2.52
CA SER A 586 -34.31 -19.92 2.37
C SER A 586 -33.03 -19.26 1.87
N LEU A 587 -33.10 -18.40 0.85
CA LEU A 587 -31.95 -17.74 0.23
C LEU A 587 -31.31 -16.68 1.16
N THR A 588 -32.12 -15.90 1.88
CA THR A 588 -31.60 -14.94 2.87
C THR A 588 -30.93 -15.64 4.05
N LYS A 589 -31.47 -16.79 4.50
CA LYS A 589 -30.81 -17.63 5.50
C LYS A 589 -29.46 -18.16 5.01
N GLN A 590 -29.38 -18.57 3.72
CA GLN A 590 -28.11 -18.98 3.11
C GLN A 590 -27.13 -17.82 3.10
N TRP A 591 -27.52 -16.62 2.65
CA TRP A 591 -26.69 -15.42 2.66
C TRP A 591 -26.06 -15.14 4.04
N MET A 592 -26.89 -15.17 5.09
CA MET A 592 -26.39 -14.95 6.46
C MET A 592 -25.46 -16.07 6.95
N HIS A 593 -25.72 -17.32 6.56
CA HIS A 593 -24.84 -18.45 6.85
C HIS A 593 -23.48 -18.30 6.14
N ASP A 594 -23.48 -17.89 4.88
CA ASP A 594 -22.28 -17.71 4.08
C ASP A 594 -21.43 -16.54 4.62
N MET A 595 -22.05 -15.44 5.05
CA MET A 595 -21.37 -14.36 5.78
C MET A 595 -20.72 -14.85 7.09
N GLN A 596 -21.41 -15.74 7.84
CA GLN A 596 -20.81 -16.31 9.06
C GLN A 596 -19.62 -17.20 8.74
N LEU A 597 -19.69 -18.05 7.71
CA LEU A 597 -18.57 -18.88 7.26
C LEU A 597 -17.38 -18.02 6.81
N GLN A 598 -17.64 -16.91 6.10
CA GLN A 598 -16.60 -15.96 5.73
C GLN A 598 -15.96 -15.32 6.97
N ASN A 599 -16.76 -14.86 7.93
CA ASN A 599 -16.23 -14.33 9.20
C ASN A 599 -15.33 -15.36 9.91
N ASP A 600 -15.80 -16.59 10.04
CA ASP A 600 -15.05 -17.68 10.70
C ASP A 600 -13.73 -17.97 9.97
N LEU A 601 -13.72 -17.94 8.64
CA LEU A 601 -12.50 -18.08 7.84
C LEU A 601 -11.51 -16.96 8.13
N LEU A 602 -11.96 -15.70 8.07
CA LEU A 602 -11.14 -14.50 8.26
C LEU A 602 -10.54 -14.45 9.66
N GLN A 603 -11.26 -14.94 10.69
CA GLN A 603 -10.75 -15.05 12.06
C GLN A 603 -9.53 -15.99 12.17
N THR A 604 -9.30 -16.88 11.24
CA THR A 604 -8.18 -17.83 11.29
C THR A 604 -6.85 -17.24 10.88
N SER A 605 -6.80 -16.01 10.34
CA SER A 605 -5.58 -15.42 9.79
C SER A 605 -5.27 -14.04 10.41
N PRO A 606 -4.00 -13.78 10.79
CA PRO A 606 -3.61 -12.50 11.40
C PRO A 606 -3.68 -11.31 10.42
N PHE A 607 -3.88 -11.56 9.12
CA PHE A 607 -3.94 -10.54 8.08
C PHE A 607 -5.36 -10.01 7.83
N PHE A 608 -6.38 -10.65 8.42
CA PHE A 608 -7.79 -10.35 8.18
C PHE A 608 -8.56 -10.08 9.47
N LEU A 609 -7.96 -9.34 10.43
CA LEU A 609 -8.56 -9.09 11.75
C LEU A 609 -8.80 -7.60 12.01
N LEU A 610 -10.05 -7.21 12.25
CA LEU A 610 -10.39 -5.88 12.73
C LEU A 610 -9.68 -5.53 14.05
N GLY A 611 -9.59 -6.50 14.95
CA GLY A 611 -8.92 -6.31 16.25
C GLY A 611 -7.44 -5.96 16.11
N LYS A 612 -6.73 -6.50 15.11
CA LYS A 612 -5.34 -6.13 14.82
C LYS A 612 -5.22 -4.66 14.39
N TRP A 613 -6.09 -4.20 13.48
CA TRP A 613 -6.15 -2.80 13.04
C TRP A 613 -6.38 -1.86 14.23
N LEU A 614 -7.40 -2.11 15.03
CA LEU A 614 -7.75 -1.26 16.16
C LEU A 614 -6.73 -1.33 17.32
N SER A 615 -5.95 -2.41 17.43
CA SER A 615 -4.93 -2.55 18.49
C SER A 615 -3.79 -1.54 18.38
N PHE A 616 -3.57 -0.95 17.21
CA PHE A 616 -2.57 0.09 17.00
C PHE A 616 -3.00 1.48 17.49
N VAL A 617 -4.29 1.71 17.74
CA VAL A 617 -4.83 3.04 18.08
C VAL A 617 -4.47 3.51 19.51
N PRO A 618 -4.64 2.69 20.57
CA PRO A 618 -4.52 3.17 21.94
C PRO A 618 -3.16 3.80 22.32
N PRO A 619 -2.01 3.34 21.81
CA PRO A 619 -0.71 3.94 22.16
C PRO A 619 -0.56 5.41 21.74
N TRP A 620 -1.36 5.88 20.78
CA TRP A 620 -1.30 7.25 20.27
C TRP A 620 -2.08 8.23 21.13
N ALA A 621 -3.14 7.79 21.80
CA ALA A 621 -3.97 8.63 22.65
C ALA A 621 -3.25 9.06 23.93
N SER A 622 -3.49 10.31 24.34
CA SER A 622 -3.00 10.90 25.59
C SER A 622 -4.11 11.10 26.63
N SER A 623 -5.37 10.90 26.21
CA SER A 623 -6.54 10.99 27.09
C SER A 623 -7.67 10.07 26.59
N PRO A 624 -8.67 9.73 27.44
CA PRO A 624 -9.84 8.96 27.00
C PRO A 624 -10.59 9.63 25.84
N ALA A 625 -10.79 10.94 25.90
CA ALA A 625 -11.50 11.67 24.85
C ALA A 625 -10.72 11.69 23.51
N GLU A 626 -9.39 11.67 23.55
CA GLU A 626 -8.57 11.50 22.36
C GLU A 626 -8.67 10.08 21.83
N LEU A 627 -8.64 9.08 22.71
CA LEU A 627 -8.83 7.67 22.32
C LEU A 627 -10.15 7.45 21.58
N ASP A 628 -11.22 8.09 22.05
CA ASP A 628 -12.54 8.02 21.39
C ASP A 628 -12.48 8.59 19.96
N ARG A 629 -11.86 9.76 19.77
CA ARG A 629 -11.68 10.35 18.43
C ARG A 629 -10.82 9.49 17.52
N LEU A 630 -9.69 8.97 18.02
CA LEU A 630 -8.81 8.12 17.20
C LEU A 630 -9.45 6.79 16.85
N ASN A 631 -10.26 6.20 17.74
CA ASN A 631 -11.06 5.02 17.43
C ASN A 631 -12.13 5.31 16.38
N TYR A 632 -12.80 6.47 16.49
CA TYR A 632 -13.76 6.92 15.47
C TYR A 632 -13.08 7.09 14.12
N ASP A 633 -11.95 7.79 14.05
CA ASP A 633 -11.14 8.00 12.85
C ASP A 633 -10.72 6.68 12.21
N ALA A 634 -10.20 5.73 13.01
CA ALA A 634 -9.78 4.41 12.52
C ALA A 634 -10.94 3.52 12.04
N ARG A 635 -12.15 3.71 12.55
CA ARG A 635 -13.34 2.95 12.15
C ARG A 635 -14.05 3.59 10.96
N SER A 636 -14.15 4.92 10.95
CA SER A 636 -14.84 5.66 9.89
C SER A 636 -14.21 5.42 8.52
N ILE A 637 -12.89 5.38 8.39
CA ILE A 637 -12.18 5.12 7.12
C ILE A 637 -12.57 3.79 6.49
N LEU A 638 -12.98 2.78 7.29
CA LEU A 638 -13.41 1.46 6.83
C LEU A 638 -14.90 1.38 6.47
N THR A 639 -15.72 2.35 6.91
CA THR A 639 -17.18 2.27 6.90
C THR A 639 -17.83 3.49 6.25
N THR A 640 -18.22 4.50 7.05
CA THR A 640 -18.81 5.74 6.54
C THR A 640 -17.82 6.60 5.74
N TRP A 641 -16.56 6.37 5.92
CA TRP A 641 -15.39 7.10 5.45
C TRP A 641 -15.30 8.53 6.01
N GLY A 642 -16.42 9.23 6.15
CA GLY A 642 -16.48 10.61 6.60
C GLY A 642 -17.80 10.96 7.27
N ASP A 643 -18.16 12.23 7.23
CA ASP A 643 -19.44 12.73 7.67
C ASP A 643 -20.60 12.27 6.75
N ARG A 644 -21.84 12.62 7.12
CA ARG A 644 -23.02 12.23 6.34
C ARG A 644 -22.94 12.70 4.87
N LYS A 645 -22.48 13.93 4.64
CA LYS A 645 -22.41 14.49 3.29
C LYS A 645 -21.44 13.72 2.42
N ALA A 646 -20.27 13.42 2.93
CA ALA A 646 -19.24 12.65 2.23
C ALA A 646 -19.64 11.18 2.03
N SER A 647 -20.20 10.56 3.07
CA SER A 647 -20.69 9.19 3.01
C SER A 647 -21.81 9.04 1.94
N GLU A 648 -22.81 9.92 1.95
CA GLU A 648 -23.92 9.91 0.99
C GLU A 648 -23.50 10.35 -0.42
N PHE A 649 -22.37 11.04 -0.58
CA PHE A 649 -21.77 11.33 -1.88
C PHE A 649 -21.22 10.06 -2.56
N GLY A 650 -20.87 9.04 -1.77
CA GLY A 650 -20.40 7.75 -2.26
C GLY A 650 -19.13 7.24 -1.63
N LEU A 651 -18.58 7.89 -0.60
CA LEU A 651 -17.38 7.42 0.10
C LEU A 651 -17.66 6.27 1.08
N HIS A 652 -18.93 5.99 1.45
CA HIS A 652 -19.24 4.83 2.28
C HIS A 652 -18.68 3.54 1.67
N GLU A 653 -18.16 2.67 2.50
CA GLU A 653 -17.50 1.41 2.13
C GLU A 653 -16.33 1.55 1.13
N TYR A 654 -15.83 2.75 0.82
CA TYR A 654 -14.70 2.88 -0.09
C TYR A 654 -13.47 2.13 0.42
N GLY A 655 -13.20 2.20 1.71
CA GLY A 655 -12.13 1.45 2.39
C GLY A 655 -12.59 0.11 2.97
N ASN A 656 -13.61 -0.55 2.41
CA ASN A 656 -14.14 -1.81 2.93
C ASN A 656 -13.08 -2.93 3.02
N ARG A 657 -13.25 -3.83 3.98
CA ARG A 657 -12.34 -4.97 4.22
C ARG A 657 -13.14 -6.25 4.42
N ASP A 658 -12.66 -7.33 3.82
CA ASP A 658 -13.02 -8.68 4.26
C ASP A 658 -12.21 -9.00 5.51
N TRP A 659 -12.67 -8.55 6.69
CA TRP A 659 -12.03 -8.84 7.97
C TRP A 659 -12.99 -9.51 8.94
N GLY A 660 -12.46 -10.47 9.69
CA GLY A 660 -13.17 -11.06 10.82
C GLY A 660 -13.52 -9.99 11.87
N ASP A 661 -14.66 -10.15 12.52
CA ASP A 661 -15.34 -9.19 13.38
C ASP A 661 -15.94 -7.98 12.63
N LEU A 662 -15.32 -7.41 11.59
CA LEU A 662 -15.96 -6.40 10.77
C LEU A 662 -17.15 -7.01 10.00
N THR A 663 -16.97 -8.23 9.48
CA THR A 663 -18.04 -8.97 8.82
C THR A 663 -19.19 -9.25 9.77
N SER A 664 -18.93 -9.80 10.96
CA SER A 664 -20.00 -10.22 11.88
C SER A 664 -20.64 -9.07 12.66
N ASP A 665 -19.91 -7.96 12.90
CA ASP A 665 -20.38 -6.90 13.79
C ASP A 665 -20.85 -5.63 13.06
N TYR A 666 -20.43 -5.46 11.79
CA TYR A 666 -20.84 -4.31 10.96
C TYR A 666 -21.68 -4.74 9.75
N TYR A 667 -21.16 -5.65 8.89
CA TYR A 667 -21.86 -5.98 7.65
C TYR A 667 -23.06 -6.89 7.88
N MET A 668 -22.95 -7.97 8.64
CA MET A 668 -24.04 -8.90 8.90
C MET A 668 -25.30 -8.24 9.52
N PRO A 669 -25.19 -7.40 10.57
CA PRO A 669 -26.36 -6.73 11.14
C PRO A 669 -27.09 -5.84 10.13
N ARG A 670 -26.40 -5.20 9.18
CA ARG A 670 -27.02 -4.39 8.12
C ARG A 670 -27.83 -5.27 7.19
N TRP A 671 -27.28 -6.37 6.71
CA TRP A 671 -27.99 -7.31 5.83
C TRP A 671 -29.19 -7.94 6.56
N GLN A 672 -29.06 -8.30 7.85
CA GLN A 672 -30.19 -8.81 8.63
C GLN A 672 -31.32 -7.78 8.72
N MET A 673 -31.03 -6.53 9.09
CA MET A 673 -32.02 -5.44 9.15
C MET A 673 -32.74 -5.23 7.80
N TYR A 674 -31.97 -5.31 6.71
CA TYR A 674 -32.53 -5.15 5.37
C TYR A 674 -33.45 -6.31 4.98
N PHE A 675 -33.03 -7.54 5.22
CA PHE A 675 -33.86 -8.72 4.93
C PHE A 675 -35.09 -8.80 5.83
N ASP A 676 -35.03 -8.37 7.08
CA ASP A 676 -36.18 -8.26 7.95
C ASP A 676 -37.20 -7.24 7.41
N SER A 677 -36.74 -6.08 6.95
CA SER A 677 -37.59 -5.07 6.31
C SER A 677 -38.28 -5.59 5.03
N LEU A 678 -37.55 -6.36 4.22
CA LEU A 678 -38.10 -7.00 3.02
C LEU A 678 -39.10 -8.11 3.36
N SER A 679 -38.82 -8.90 4.41
CA SER A 679 -39.73 -9.94 4.91
C SER A 679 -41.02 -9.35 5.43
N ASP A 680 -40.98 -8.25 6.19
CA ASP A 680 -42.16 -7.51 6.65
C ASP A 680 -42.97 -7.02 5.46
N SER A 681 -42.30 -6.44 4.44
CA SER A 681 -42.94 -6.00 3.18
C SER A 681 -43.65 -7.15 2.47
N LEU A 682 -43.03 -8.30 2.35
CA LEU A 682 -43.64 -9.49 1.77
C LEU A 682 -44.84 -10.01 2.59
N ALA A 683 -44.81 -9.83 3.91
CA ALA A 683 -45.90 -10.27 4.81
C ALA A 683 -47.10 -9.35 4.74
N THR A 684 -46.88 -8.03 4.77
CA THR A 684 -47.94 -7.00 4.86
C THR A 684 -48.40 -6.46 3.51
N GLY A 685 -47.56 -6.52 2.48
CA GLY A 685 -47.76 -5.87 1.18
C GLY A 685 -47.41 -4.38 1.15
N GLU A 686 -46.90 -3.84 2.28
CA GLU A 686 -46.43 -2.46 2.37
C GLU A 686 -45.02 -2.32 1.80
N ALA A 687 -44.58 -1.09 1.52
CA ALA A 687 -43.19 -0.82 1.09
C ALA A 687 -42.17 -1.17 2.20
N PRO A 688 -40.97 -1.62 1.84
CA PRO A 688 -39.93 -1.86 2.84
C PRO A 688 -39.63 -0.61 3.66
N LYS A 689 -39.29 -0.78 4.94
CA LYS A 689 -38.88 0.32 5.81
C LYS A 689 -37.55 0.93 5.31
N SER A 690 -37.51 2.25 5.24
CA SER A 690 -36.26 2.97 4.99
C SER A 690 -35.31 2.82 6.16
N ILE A 691 -34.04 2.55 5.88
CA ILE A 691 -32.97 2.41 6.87
C ILE A 691 -31.95 3.54 6.66
N ASP A 692 -31.65 4.29 7.71
CA ASP A 692 -30.59 5.29 7.70
C ASP A 692 -29.22 4.61 7.91
N TRP A 693 -28.57 4.26 6.79
CA TRP A 693 -27.31 3.54 6.78
C TRP A 693 -26.17 4.36 7.37
N TYR A 694 -26.15 5.67 7.13
CA TYR A 694 -25.15 6.54 7.75
C TYR A 694 -25.28 6.53 9.28
N ALA A 695 -26.49 6.73 9.81
CA ALA A 695 -26.68 6.70 11.25
C ALA A 695 -26.38 5.34 11.89
N PHE A 696 -26.52 4.24 11.15
CA PHE A 696 -26.05 2.92 11.60
C PHE A 696 -24.51 2.89 11.69
N GLY A 697 -23.82 3.27 10.62
CA GLY A 697 -22.35 3.27 10.56
C GLY A 697 -21.73 4.21 11.57
N ASP A 698 -22.27 5.42 11.70
CA ASP A 698 -21.82 6.43 12.66
C ASP A 698 -21.89 5.93 14.12
N ARG A 699 -23.01 5.29 14.50
CA ARG A 699 -23.12 4.64 15.83
C ARG A 699 -22.09 3.53 16.02
N TRP A 700 -21.81 2.75 14.97
CA TRP A 700 -20.80 1.69 15.04
C TRP A 700 -19.38 2.28 15.16
N ASN A 701 -19.09 3.39 14.48
CA ASN A 701 -17.81 4.10 14.59
C ASN A 701 -17.54 4.61 16.00
N HIS A 702 -18.58 5.02 16.74
CA HIS A 702 -18.51 5.42 18.15
C HIS A 702 -18.50 4.23 19.14
N SER A 703 -18.52 2.99 18.67
CA SER A 703 -18.49 1.83 19.54
C SER A 703 -17.13 1.64 20.21
N HIS A 704 -17.17 1.25 21.50
CA HIS A 704 -15.97 0.89 22.28
C HIS A 704 -15.74 -0.63 22.33
N LYS A 705 -16.45 -1.41 21.51
CA LYS A 705 -16.28 -2.86 21.48
C LYS A 705 -14.85 -3.23 21.08
N ALA A 706 -14.22 -4.08 21.91
CA ALA A 706 -12.90 -4.64 21.66
C ALA A 706 -13.02 -5.96 20.88
N TYR A 707 -12.04 -6.23 20.02
CA TYR A 707 -11.96 -7.42 19.19
C TYR A 707 -10.61 -8.11 19.37
N SER A 708 -10.54 -9.41 19.06
CA SER A 708 -9.28 -10.15 19.13
C SER A 708 -8.29 -9.68 18.06
N ALA A 709 -7.07 -9.38 18.49
CA ALA A 709 -5.94 -9.13 17.57
C ALA A 709 -5.18 -10.42 17.20
N THR A 710 -5.59 -11.58 17.74
CA THR A 710 -4.96 -12.88 17.52
C THR A 710 -5.91 -13.82 16.78
N PRO A 711 -5.40 -14.59 15.79
CA PRO A 711 -6.21 -15.53 15.02
C PRO A 711 -6.83 -16.60 15.91
N GLN A 712 -7.99 -17.11 15.47
CA GLN A 712 -8.73 -18.18 16.14
C GLN A 712 -9.20 -19.21 15.11
N GLY A 713 -9.13 -20.48 15.46
CA GLY A 713 -9.57 -21.58 14.58
C GLY A 713 -8.49 -22.09 13.63
N ASP A 714 -8.92 -22.93 12.71
CA ASP A 714 -8.06 -23.58 11.71
C ASP A 714 -8.55 -23.27 10.29
N SER A 715 -7.71 -22.60 9.50
CA SER A 715 -8.05 -22.11 8.16
C SER A 715 -8.41 -23.26 7.19
N TYR A 716 -7.73 -24.41 7.30
CA TYR A 716 -8.03 -25.53 6.44
C TYR A 716 -9.42 -26.11 6.72
N THR A 717 -9.77 -26.26 7.99
CA THR A 717 -11.09 -26.79 8.40
C THR A 717 -12.23 -25.89 7.92
N VAL A 718 -12.08 -24.56 8.04
CA VAL A 718 -13.14 -23.62 7.60
C VAL A 718 -13.20 -23.54 6.07
N ALA A 719 -12.06 -23.46 5.38
CA ALA A 719 -12.02 -23.50 3.92
C ALA A 719 -12.65 -24.78 3.33
N LEU A 720 -12.43 -25.92 3.99
CA LEU A 720 -13.07 -27.18 3.64
C LEU A 720 -14.60 -27.12 3.83
N ALA A 721 -15.09 -26.50 4.92
CA ALA A 721 -16.52 -26.28 5.13
C ALA A 721 -17.13 -25.41 4.04
N ILE A 722 -16.46 -24.32 3.66
CA ILE A 722 -16.85 -23.46 2.54
C ILE A 722 -16.95 -24.26 1.24
N ALA A 723 -15.92 -25.02 0.88
CA ALA A 723 -15.93 -25.82 -0.35
C ALA A 723 -17.07 -26.85 -0.38
N ARG A 724 -17.44 -27.40 0.76
CA ARG A 724 -18.62 -28.31 0.89
C ARG A 724 -19.94 -27.56 0.75
N THR A 725 -20.10 -26.41 1.42
CA THR A 725 -21.30 -25.57 1.34
C THR A 725 -21.57 -25.12 -0.09
N LEU A 726 -20.52 -24.79 -0.83
CA LEU A 726 -20.61 -24.36 -2.22
C LEU A 726 -20.60 -25.53 -3.23
N HIS A 727 -20.69 -26.78 -2.74
CA HIS A 727 -20.68 -28.00 -3.58
C HIS A 727 -19.47 -28.15 -4.52
N LEU A 728 -18.33 -27.61 -4.15
CA LEU A 728 -17.08 -27.70 -4.92
C LEU A 728 -16.37 -29.05 -4.74
N LEU A 729 -16.74 -29.81 -3.71
CA LEU A 729 -16.19 -31.12 -3.40
C LEU A 729 -17.30 -32.18 -3.43
N PRO A 730 -17.04 -33.40 -3.95
CA PRO A 730 -17.97 -34.52 -3.83
C PRO A 730 -18.28 -34.82 -2.36
N SER A 731 -19.53 -35.17 -2.08
CA SER A 731 -20.02 -35.43 -0.70
C SER A 731 -19.31 -36.58 0.03
N GLU A 732 -18.53 -37.42 -0.66
CA GLU A 732 -17.87 -38.62 -0.13
C GLU A 732 -16.34 -38.61 -0.08
N SER A 733 -15.67 -37.57 -0.60
CA SER A 733 -14.22 -37.66 -0.87
C SER A 733 -13.30 -37.45 0.35
N LEU A 734 -13.81 -37.18 1.57
CA LEU A 734 -12.97 -36.91 2.73
C LEU A 734 -13.44 -37.63 4.01
N LYS A 735 -13.71 -38.96 3.92
CA LYS A 735 -13.67 -39.78 5.13
C LYS A 735 -12.20 -39.89 5.56
N PRO A 736 -11.82 -39.47 6.78
CA PRO A 736 -10.49 -39.75 7.29
C PRO A 736 -10.30 -41.28 7.22
N LYS A 737 -9.22 -41.74 6.58
CA LYS A 737 -8.80 -43.15 6.70
C LYS A 737 -8.66 -43.40 8.21
N ARG A 738 -9.61 -44.13 8.79
CA ARG A 738 -9.43 -44.71 10.11
C ARG A 738 -8.18 -45.57 10.02
N GLY A 739 -7.11 -45.14 10.66
CA GLY A 739 -5.93 -45.95 10.85
C GLY A 739 -6.39 -47.24 11.52
N ASN A 740 -6.14 -48.36 10.90
CA ASN A 740 -6.23 -49.68 11.52
C ASN A 740 -5.23 -49.65 12.68
N HIS A 741 -5.75 -49.40 13.90
CA HIS A 741 -5.04 -49.82 15.10
C HIS A 741 -5.12 -51.34 15.15
N ASP A 742 -4.12 -51.98 14.58
CA ASP A 742 -3.84 -53.37 14.81
C ASP A 742 -3.43 -53.54 16.28
N ASN A 743 -4.33 -54.13 17.06
CA ASN A 743 -4.11 -54.45 18.48
C ASN A 743 -3.10 -55.60 18.57
N GLY A 744 -1.82 -55.32 18.34
CA GLY A 744 -0.71 -56.22 18.71
C GLY A 744 -0.55 -56.24 20.22
N ARG A 745 -1.16 -57.25 20.87
CA ARG A 745 -0.83 -57.63 22.24
C ARG A 745 0.66 -58.02 22.30
N PHE A 746 1.46 -57.19 22.93
CA PHE A 746 2.76 -57.61 23.47
C PHE A 746 2.56 -58.08 24.88
N SER A 747 2.73 -59.41 25.09
CA SER A 747 2.91 -60.00 26.42
C SER A 747 4.30 -59.66 26.96
N LEU A 748 4.30 -59.07 28.13
CA LEU A 748 5.50 -58.97 28.97
C LEU A 748 5.81 -60.34 29.55
N ASP A 749 6.92 -60.96 29.16
CA ASP A 749 7.57 -61.98 29.94
C ASP A 749 8.93 -61.46 30.42
N CYS A 750 9.05 -61.46 31.76
CA CYS A 750 10.27 -61.21 32.51
C CYS A 750 11.28 -62.35 32.35
N ARG A 751 12.49 -62.02 31.89
CA ARG A 751 13.73 -62.57 32.47
C ARG A 751 14.93 -61.67 32.21
#